data_03cbe05ed46ab3957072c16f4c9e5fa1
#
_entry.id   03cbe05ed46ab3957072c16f4c9e5fa1
#
_cell.length_a   1.000
_cell.length_b   1.000
_cell.length_c   1.000
_cell.angle_alpha   90.00
_cell.angle_beta   90.00
_cell.angle_gamma   90.00
#
_symmetry.space_group_name_H-M   'P 1'
#
loop_
_entity.id
_entity.type
_entity.pdbx_description
1 polymer ?
#
loop_
_entity_poly.entity_id
_entity_poly.type
_entity_poly.pdbx_seq_one_letter_code
_entity_poly.pdbx_strand_id
1 'polypeptide(L)'
;MKSFHLLVFSILALAGLAFASCQGGKETPDQDEKIIVTNVTVPSSLEIEEGTPVNFELRGTTHIKETDEIVLRSGSGIDYTCPIISIKDGTRLTFQLADGMTSGNYKVYVRRNGINNYIGSFDLNILASLSIDPEPGTTVYGIVLCDGKGVPDVLVSDGDQIVRTNNKGIYQIQSQKKWKYVFVIIPSGYMVPCQGILPKFHDALAQAPNVPERKDFELVKASNDKFTLFVCGDMHLAKRNEDLSQFNKLSVTLGNAIKASSEPCYIMTLGDMTWDLYWYSNSYQFPQYLETMNAVLSTPFFHTMGNHDNDMNSVGDYNKSFRYTRDIAPTYYSFNLGQIHFIVMDNIDYNNVGTGSDARGDYKRNYTAEQMAWLAKDLSYVDKSTPVFITSHAPVSSPNGTSWNNNYLNGADTAGEANMVTFINAVSSHNVHFLSGHTHNIFNRKHSNVFSEHNQGAICASWWWSGHLTKDIHLSQDGAPGGFGIWKFDGKNFTQSFQAGGHDIDYQFRAYDINKVREYITPELGGSHKDFIKFSTAMQNYPANTILVNVWDYDPDWTVSMTENGKELSVKHVAAYDPLHIVALSAPRCKSAGSGTPSFLTTSWPHFFTATASSPNSTVVVSVTDRNGKTYTETMNRPKAFNIADYKNK
;
A
#
# COMPACT_ATOMS: atom_id res chain seq x y z
N MET A 1 8.41 -32.22 -43.87
CA MET A 1 9.48 -32.12 -44.89
C MET A 1 10.47 -31.06 -44.43
N LYS A 2 11.71 -31.51 -44.20
CA LYS A 2 13.01 -30.81 -44.20
C LYS A 2 13.14 -29.63 -43.23
N SER A 3 13.78 -29.75 -42.10
CA SER A 3 15.18 -30.14 -41.73
C SER A 3 16.25 -29.10 -42.10
N PHE A 4 17.09 -28.80 -41.06
CA PHE A 4 18.53 -28.58 -41.11
C PHE A 4 18.95 -27.15 -40.73
N HIS A 5 20.00 -26.86 -40.01
CA HIS A 5 20.90 -27.65 -39.11
C HIS A 5 21.67 -26.65 -38.18
N LEU A 6 22.02 -27.15 -37.07
CA LEU A 6 23.01 -26.73 -36.09
C LEU A 6 24.44 -26.68 -36.68
N LEU A 7 25.28 -25.77 -36.30
CA LEU A 7 26.72 -25.99 -36.22
C LEU A 7 27.41 -25.19 -35.09
N VAL A 8 27.96 -25.92 -34.15
CA VAL A 8 28.94 -25.57 -33.15
C VAL A 8 30.33 -25.77 -33.75
N PHE A 9 31.28 -24.87 -33.52
CA PHE A 9 32.69 -25.19 -33.57
C PHE A 9 33.45 -24.47 -32.45
N SER A 10 33.96 -25.28 -31.52
CA SER A 10 35.07 -25.00 -30.64
C SER A 10 36.39 -25.38 -31.32
N ILE A 11 37.42 -24.58 -31.22
CA ILE A 11 38.80 -25.06 -31.37
C ILE A 11 39.71 -24.35 -30.35
N LEU A 12 40.32 -25.17 -29.50
CA LEU A 12 41.55 -24.90 -28.73
C LEU A 12 42.74 -25.14 -29.64
N ALA A 13 43.79 -24.35 -29.48
CA ALA A 13 45.16 -24.82 -29.69
C ALA A 13 46.18 -23.97 -28.94
N LEU A 14 47.11 -24.67 -28.33
CA LEU A 14 48.19 -24.28 -27.41
C LEU A 14 49.48 -23.84 -28.15
N ALA A 15 50.25 -23.03 -27.41
CA ALA A 15 51.69 -23.06 -27.16
C ALA A 15 52.66 -22.46 -28.18
N GLY A 16 53.59 -21.68 -27.57
CA GLY A 16 54.89 -21.38 -28.17
C GLY A 16 55.62 -20.26 -27.40
N LEU A 17 56.50 -20.62 -26.46
CA LEU A 17 57.44 -19.70 -25.78
C LEU A 17 58.54 -19.20 -26.75
N ALA A 18 58.87 -17.93 -26.66
CA ALA A 18 60.25 -17.46 -26.91
C ALA A 18 60.51 -16.15 -26.15
N PHE A 19 61.57 -16.13 -25.36
CA PHE A 19 62.11 -14.99 -24.64
C PHE A 19 62.78 -13.98 -25.59
N ALA A 20 62.52 -12.69 -25.36
CA ALA A 20 63.50 -11.64 -25.62
C ALA A 20 63.20 -10.43 -24.74
N SER A 21 64.15 -10.13 -23.87
CA SER A 21 64.22 -8.93 -23.05
C SER A 21 64.43 -7.70 -23.93
N CYS A 22 63.59 -6.65 -23.67
CA CYS A 22 63.99 -5.27 -23.86
C CYS A 22 63.23 -4.39 -22.89
N GLN A 23 63.93 -3.69 -22.06
CA GLN A 23 63.47 -2.61 -21.20
C GLN A 23 62.85 -1.50 -22.06
N GLY A 24 61.62 -1.21 -21.81
CA GLY A 24 60.91 -0.02 -22.23
C GLY A 24 59.63 0.03 -21.37
N GLY A 25 59.61 0.95 -20.42
CA GLY A 25 58.44 1.13 -19.57
C GLY A 25 57.21 1.40 -20.43
N LYS A 26 56.39 0.37 -20.58
CA LYS A 26 54.99 0.58 -20.94
C LYS A 26 54.28 0.86 -19.64
N GLU A 27 53.89 2.11 -19.45
CA GLU A 27 52.82 2.46 -18.55
C GLU A 27 51.65 1.49 -18.85
N THR A 28 51.29 0.69 -17.86
CA THR A 28 50.02 -0.05 -17.92
C THR A 28 48.93 1.00 -18.17
N PRO A 29 48.04 0.80 -19.17
CA PRO A 29 46.92 1.70 -19.35
C PRO A 29 46.20 1.81 -18.00
N ASP A 30 46.09 3.03 -17.53
CA ASP A 30 45.44 3.38 -16.27
C ASP A 30 44.08 2.70 -16.25
N GLN A 31 43.81 1.89 -15.24
CA GLN A 31 42.48 1.26 -15.07
C GLN A 31 41.36 2.30 -14.96
N ASP A 32 41.69 3.58 -14.84
CA ASP A 32 40.82 4.74 -14.88
C ASP A 32 40.20 5.07 -16.26
N GLU A 33 40.63 4.43 -17.35
CA GLU A 33 40.02 4.68 -18.67
C GLU A 33 38.64 4.09 -18.85
N LYS A 34 38.27 3.10 -18.05
CA LYS A 34 36.94 2.50 -18.11
C LYS A 34 36.12 2.97 -16.92
N ILE A 35 35.17 3.86 -17.17
CA ILE A 35 34.22 4.29 -16.13
C ILE A 35 33.25 3.13 -15.87
N ILE A 36 33.29 2.52 -14.69
CA ILE A 36 32.26 1.64 -14.21
C ILE A 36 31.36 2.48 -13.30
N VAL A 37 30.25 2.95 -13.84
CA VAL A 37 29.30 3.79 -13.11
C VAL A 37 28.15 2.90 -12.61
N THR A 38 28.28 2.41 -11.40
CA THR A 38 27.25 1.55 -10.78
C THR A 38 26.45 2.25 -9.69
N ASN A 39 26.89 3.45 -9.28
CA ASN A 39 26.37 4.15 -8.11
C ASN A 39 25.54 5.40 -8.41
N VAL A 40 25.29 5.72 -9.69
CA VAL A 40 24.42 6.84 -10.10
C VAL A 40 22.97 6.35 -10.17
N THR A 41 22.09 7.03 -9.47
CA THR A 41 20.66 6.84 -9.63
C THR A 41 20.14 7.82 -10.69
N VAL A 42 19.86 7.29 -11.89
CA VAL A 42 19.17 8.06 -12.93
C VAL A 42 17.68 7.95 -12.65
N PRO A 43 16.97 9.08 -12.41
CA PRO A 43 15.51 9.04 -12.22
C PRO A 43 14.84 8.58 -13.52
N SER A 44 13.66 7.96 -13.43
CA SER A 44 12.89 7.55 -14.62
C SER A 44 12.32 8.74 -15.40
N SER A 45 12.10 9.87 -14.71
CA SER A 45 11.71 11.15 -15.29
C SER A 45 12.40 12.29 -14.55
N LEU A 46 12.61 13.38 -15.26
CA LEU A 46 13.19 14.61 -14.73
C LEU A 46 12.40 15.78 -15.31
N GLU A 47 11.87 16.59 -14.42
CA GLU A 47 11.28 17.87 -14.76
C GLU A 47 12.22 18.99 -14.29
N ILE A 48 12.55 19.92 -15.17
CA ILE A 48 13.52 20.96 -14.87
C ILE A 48 13.18 22.25 -15.62
N GLU A 49 13.32 23.38 -14.94
CA GLU A 49 13.26 24.69 -15.59
C GLU A 49 14.48 24.92 -16.47
N GLU A 50 14.27 25.51 -17.66
CA GLU A 50 15.35 25.90 -18.57
C GLU A 50 16.42 26.72 -17.83
N GLY A 51 17.68 26.32 -17.97
CA GLY A 51 18.80 26.95 -17.29
C GLY A 51 19.11 26.46 -15.88
N THR A 52 18.28 25.60 -15.29
CA THR A 52 18.52 25.05 -13.96
C THR A 52 19.46 23.83 -14.02
N PRO A 53 20.45 23.69 -13.09
CA PRO A 53 21.29 22.50 -13.02
C PRO A 53 20.52 21.24 -12.62
N VAL A 54 20.89 20.11 -13.25
CA VAL A 54 20.35 18.79 -12.96
C VAL A 54 21.15 18.12 -11.82
N ASN A 55 20.44 17.43 -10.93
CA ASN A 55 21.06 16.68 -9.84
C ASN A 55 20.70 15.20 -9.95
N PHE A 56 21.72 14.33 -9.95
CA PHE A 56 21.57 12.89 -9.77
C PHE A 56 22.08 12.46 -8.40
N GLU A 57 21.39 11.54 -7.76
CA GLU A 57 21.85 10.94 -6.50
C GLU A 57 22.96 9.94 -6.77
N LEU A 58 24.02 9.98 -5.95
CA LEU A 58 25.10 9.02 -5.93
C LEU A 58 24.98 8.15 -4.68
N ARG A 59 25.23 6.85 -4.82
CA ARG A 59 25.22 5.89 -3.70
C ARG A 59 26.59 5.27 -3.51
N GLY A 60 27.28 5.69 -2.46
CA GLY A 60 28.62 5.21 -2.13
C GLY A 60 29.72 5.88 -2.96
N THR A 61 30.85 5.20 -3.11
CA THR A 61 32.03 5.75 -3.81
C THR A 61 31.76 5.89 -5.30
N THR A 62 31.96 7.07 -5.85
CA THR A 62 31.86 7.33 -7.28
C THR A 62 33.23 7.34 -7.95
N HIS A 63 33.26 6.83 -9.19
CA HIS A 63 34.42 6.94 -10.08
C HIS A 63 34.29 8.08 -11.09
N ILE A 64 33.18 8.83 -11.05
CA ILE A 64 32.96 10.02 -11.92
C ILE A 64 33.86 11.13 -11.42
N LYS A 65 34.54 11.81 -12.37
CA LYS A 65 35.40 12.97 -12.13
C LYS A 65 34.70 14.24 -12.65
N GLU A 66 35.02 15.40 -12.09
CA GLU A 66 34.50 16.67 -12.57
C GLU A 66 34.94 17.00 -14.01
N THR A 67 35.99 16.32 -14.47
CA THR A 67 36.48 16.40 -15.86
C THR A 67 35.70 15.51 -16.84
N ASP A 68 34.83 14.63 -16.36
CA ASP A 68 33.94 13.85 -17.21
C ASP A 68 32.79 14.71 -17.74
N GLU A 69 32.08 14.20 -18.71
CA GLU A 69 30.90 14.86 -19.26
C GLU A 69 29.67 13.96 -19.13
N ILE A 70 28.53 14.55 -18.85
CA ILE A 70 27.25 13.85 -19.04
C ILE A 70 26.83 14.05 -20.49
N VAL A 71 26.53 12.97 -21.17
CA VAL A 71 25.99 13.02 -22.54
C VAL A 71 24.57 12.50 -22.52
N LEU A 72 23.67 13.34 -22.99
CA LEU A 72 22.24 13.02 -23.12
C LEU A 72 21.93 12.80 -24.60
N ARG A 73 21.59 11.54 -24.96
CA ARG A 73 21.24 11.19 -26.34
C ARG A 73 19.74 11.17 -26.52
N SER A 74 19.22 12.01 -27.38
CA SER A 74 17.80 12.06 -27.72
C SER A 74 17.30 10.80 -28.43
N GLY A 75 16.00 10.61 -28.47
CA GLY A 75 15.35 9.52 -29.25
C GLY A 75 15.66 9.58 -30.76
N SER A 76 16.01 10.77 -31.30
CA SER A 76 16.48 10.95 -32.69
C SER A 76 17.97 10.69 -32.89
N GLY A 77 18.71 10.34 -31.82
CA GLY A 77 20.14 10.01 -31.87
C GLY A 77 21.10 11.19 -31.75
N ILE A 78 20.62 12.37 -31.43
CA ILE A 78 21.47 13.58 -31.23
C ILE A 78 22.08 13.51 -29.82
N ASP A 79 23.41 13.69 -29.73
CA ASP A 79 24.15 13.79 -28.48
C ASP A 79 24.25 15.26 -28.01
N TYR A 80 23.83 15.49 -26.77
CA TYR A 80 23.98 16.77 -26.07
C TYR A 80 25.01 16.57 -24.96
N THR A 81 26.09 17.34 -25.02
CA THR A 81 27.15 17.29 -23.98
C THR A 81 26.81 18.27 -22.88
N CYS A 82 26.65 17.74 -21.68
CA CYS A 82 26.25 18.46 -20.48
C CYS A 82 27.44 18.48 -19.49
N PRO A 83 28.07 19.64 -19.24
CA PRO A 83 29.21 19.73 -18.34
C PRO A 83 28.82 19.42 -16.89
N ILE A 84 29.67 18.68 -16.18
CA ILE A 84 29.54 18.47 -14.74
C ILE A 84 29.94 19.75 -14.01
N ILE A 85 29.05 20.23 -13.13
CA ILE A 85 29.29 21.41 -12.29
C ILE A 85 29.99 21.04 -11.01
N SER A 86 29.54 19.94 -10.36
CA SER A 86 30.13 19.49 -9.11
C SER A 86 29.75 18.04 -8.77
N ILE A 87 30.60 17.42 -7.96
CA ILE A 87 30.34 16.14 -7.32
C ILE A 87 30.52 16.35 -5.82
N LYS A 88 29.41 16.43 -5.05
CA LYS A 88 29.45 16.71 -3.60
C LYS A 88 29.38 15.43 -2.79
N ASP A 89 30.35 15.25 -1.90
CA ASP A 89 30.38 14.26 -0.80
C ASP A 89 30.04 12.81 -1.21
N GLY A 90 30.25 12.45 -2.48
CA GLY A 90 29.87 11.15 -3.01
C GLY A 90 28.35 10.86 -3.01
N THR A 91 27.54 11.88 -2.78
CA THR A 91 26.08 11.75 -2.68
C THR A 91 25.31 12.42 -3.81
N ARG A 92 25.90 13.39 -4.50
CA ARG A 92 25.23 14.19 -5.53
C ARG A 92 26.15 14.53 -6.69
N LEU A 93 25.70 14.24 -7.90
CA LEU A 93 26.25 14.69 -9.17
C LEU A 93 25.39 15.82 -9.72
N THR A 94 25.98 17.00 -9.93
CA THR A 94 25.29 18.17 -10.52
C THR A 94 25.90 18.48 -11.88
N PHE A 95 25.05 18.67 -12.90
CA PHE A 95 25.47 19.03 -14.25
C PHE A 95 24.49 20.01 -14.89
N GLN A 96 24.92 20.74 -15.94
CA GLN A 96 24.10 21.68 -16.68
C GLN A 96 23.59 21.02 -17.96
N LEU A 97 22.30 21.22 -18.29
CA LEU A 97 21.78 20.85 -19.60
C LEU A 97 22.44 21.70 -20.71
N ALA A 98 22.69 21.09 -21.84
CA ALA A 98 23.19 21.78 -23.00
C ALA A 98 22.09 22.71 -23.64
N ASP A 99 22.52 23.78 -24.22
CA ASP A 99 21.61 24.69 -24.93
C ASP A 99 20.87 23.98 -26.08
N GLY A 100 19.64 24.35 -26.29
CA GLY A 100 18.81 23.82 -27.38
C GLY A 100 18.24 22.43 -27.16
N MET A 101 18.37 21.86 -25.96
CA MET A 101 17.66 20.64 -25.58
C MET A 101 16.16 20.90 -25.48
N THR A 102 15.36 19.90 -25.79
CA THR A 102 13.90 19.92 -25.68
C THR A 102 13.39 18.79 -24.81
N SER A 103 12.15 18.90 -24.31
CA SER A 103 11.49 17.79 -23.62
C SER A 103 11.47 16.53 -24.48
N GLY A 104 11.70 15.36 -23.87
CA GLY A 104 11.74 14.07 -24.56
C GLY A 104 12.47 12.99 -23.78
N ASN A 105 12.51 11.78 -24.35
CA ASN A 105 13.26 10.68 -23.76
C ASN A 105 14.74 10.77 -24.11
N TYR A 106 15.60 10.65 -23.10
CA TYR A 106 17.06 10.71 -23.25
C TYR A 106 17.75 9.51 -22.61
N LYS A 107 18.70 8.95 -23.35
CA LYS A 107 19.69 8.00 -22.80
C LYS A 107 20.85 8.77 -22.18
N VAL A 108 21.26 8.39 -20.99
CA VAL A 108 22.28 9.07 -20.20
C VAL A 108 23.59 8.29 -20.26
N TYR A 109 24.66 8.99 -20.58
CA TYR A 109 26.02 8.46 -20.59
C TYR A 109 26.94 9.34 -19.76
N VAL A 110 27.95 8.74 -19.14
CA VAL A 110 29.16 9.43 -18.66
C VAL A 110 30.22 9.25 -19.72
N ARG A 111 30.79 10.35 -20.21
CA ARG A 111 31.86 10.36 -21.22
C ARG A 111 33.19 10.70 -20.56
N ARG A 112 34.21 9.85 -20.77
CA ARG A 112 35.62 10.09 -20.43
C ARG A 112 36.49 9.73 -21.63
N ASN A 113 37.42 10.60 -21.99
CA ASN A 113 38.35 10.39 -23.13
C ASN A 113 37.61 9.97 -24.43
N GLY A 114 36.45 10.54 -24.68
CA GLY A 114 35.63 10.24 -25.86
C GLY A 114 34.79 8.95 -25.78
N ILE A 115 34.93 8.16 -24.72
CA ILE A 115 34.19 6.90 -24.55
C ILE A 115 32.91 7.15 -23.74
N ASN A 116 31.75 6.80 -24.31
CA ASN A 116 30.44 6.89 -23.66
C ASN A 116 30.12 5.63 -22.85
N ASN A 117 29.87 5.78 -21.55
CA ASN A 117 29.40 4.71 -20.66
C ASN A 117 27.93 4.95 -20.32
N TYR A 118 27.07 4.06 -20.77
CA TYR A 118 25.63 4.13 -20.51
C TYR A 118 25.33 3.93 -19.03
N ILE A 119 24.49 4.80 -18.43
CA ILE A 119 24.12 4.75 -17.02
C ILE A 119 22.61 4.73 -16.77
N GLY A 120 21.78 4.98 -17.78
CA GLY A 120 20.33 4.97 -17.65
C GLY A 120 19.62 5.76 -18.71
N SER A 121 18.33 5.92 -18.55
CA SER A 121 17.50 6.80 -19.40
C SER A 121 16.42 7.45 -18.55
N PHE A 122 15.94 8.62 -18.97
CA PHE A 122 14.84 9.33 -18.33
C PHE A 122 14.01 10.11 -19.34
N ASP A 123 12.79 10.40 -18.95
CA ASP A 123 11.95 11.37 -19.64
C ASP A 123 12.26 12.77 -19.10
N LEU A 124 12.78 13.64 -19.94
CA LEU A 124 13.10 15.02 -19.62
C LEU A 124 11.91 15.91 -19.99
N ASN A 125 11.40 16.66 -19.03
CA ASN A 125 10.45 17.74 -19.26
C ASN A 125 11.12 19.08 -18.93
N ILE A 126 11.44 19.85 -19.94
CA ILE A 126 11.98 21.20 -19.79
C ILE A 126 10.79 22.16 -19.74
N LEU A 127 10.55 22.72 -18.56
CA LEU A 127 9.56 23.77 -18.39
C LEU A 127 10.09 25.06 -18.98
N ALA A 128 9.29 25.69 -19.81
CA ALA A 128 9.57 27.06 -20.19
C ALA A 128 9.71 27.91 -18.91
N SER A 129 10.74 28.75 -18.84
CA SER A 129 10.98 29.64 -17.70
C SER A 129 9.78 30.60 -17.55
N LEU A 130 8.75 30.15 -16.82
CA LEU A 130 7.78 31.07 -16.23
C LEU A 130 8.52 31.70 -15.06
N SER A 131 9.08 32.88 -15.27
CA SER A 131 9.76 33.64 -14.22
C SER A 131 8.77 33.88 -13.09
N ILE A 132 9.01 33.21 -11.95
CA ILE A 132 8.32 33.49 -10.71
C ILE A 132 9.34 34.10 -9.77
N ASP A 133 9.14 35.36 -9.44
CA ASP A 133 9.94 36.04 -8.41
C ASP A 133 9.31 35.70 -7.05
N PRO A 134 9.96 34.88 -6.20
CA PRO A 134 9.41 34.54 -4.90
C PRO A 134 9.31 35.77 -4.02
N GLU A 135 8.19 35.89 -3.31
CA GLU A 135 8.02 36.93 -2.29
C GLU A 135 9.05 36.76 -1.15
N PRO A 136 9.44 37.84 -0.47
CA PRO A 136 10.37 37.75 0.65
C PRO A 136 9.91 36.74 1.73
N GLY A 137 10.81 35.82 2.09
CA GLY A 137 10.53 34.77 3.07
C GLY A 137 9.98 33.46 2.45
N THR A 138 9.63 33.44 1.17
CA THR A 138 9.23 32.23 0.46
C THR A 138 10.41 31.27 0.35
N THR A 139 10.21 30.01 0.73
CA THR A 139 11.21 28.95 0.66
C THR A 139 10.78 27.77 -0.22
N VAL A 140 9.48 27.64 -0.51
CA VAL A 140 8.94 26.68 -1.49
C VAL A 140 7.91 27.41 -2.34
N TYR A 141 8.03 27.30 -3.65
CA TYR A 141 7.12 27.95 -4.60
C TYR A 141 7.01 27.15 -5.88
N GLY A 142 6.03 27.46 -6.69
CA GLY A 142 5.86 26.84 -8.00
C GLY A 142 4.53 27.23 -8.64
N ILE A 143 4.20 26.53 -9.70
CA ILE A 143 2.95 26.69 -10.45
C ILE A 143 2.23 25.36 -10.55
N VAL A 144 0.91 25.39 -10.45
CA VAL A 144 0.04 24.27 -10.76
C VAL A 144 -0.57 24.49 -12.13
N LEU A 145 -0.30 23.60 -13.05
CA LEU A 145 -0.68 23.71 -14.47
C LEU A 145 -1.72 22.66 -14.84
N CYS A 146 -2.55 22.96 -15.82
CA CYS A 146 -3.34 22.01 -16.59
C CYS A 146 -3.37 22.50 -18.05
N ASP A 147 -3.01 21.62 -18.99
CA ASP A 147 -2.91 21.95 -20.42
C ASP A 147 -2.03 23.21 -20.67
N GLY A 148 -0.92 23.33 -19.91
CA GLY A 148 0.02 24.45 -19.99
C GLY A 148 -0.50 25.78 -19.43
N LYS A 149 -1.64 25.79 -18.73
CA LYS A 149 -2.24 26.99 -18.12
C LYS A 149 -2.27 26.84 -16.60
N GLY A 150 -1.94 27.92 -15.90
CA GLY A 150 -2.04 27.96 -14.44
C GLY A 150 -3.47 27.73 -13.94
N VAL A 151 -3.62 26.87 -12.92
CA VAL A 151 -4.90 26.55 -12.31
C VAL A 151 -5.03 27.31 -10.98
N PRO A 152 -5.99 28.25 -10.87
CA PRO A 152 -6.21 29.01 -9.65
C PRO A 152 -6.91 28.16 -8.56
N ASP A 153 -6.85 28.65 -7.32
CA ASP A 153 -7.54 28.10 -6.14
C ASP A 153 -7.19 26.65 -5.78
N VAL A 154 -6.10 26.10 -6.32
CA VAL A 154 -5.60 24.78 -5.96
C VAL A 154 -4.85 24.85 -4.63
N LEU A 155 -5.12 23.94 -3.73
CA LEU A 155 -4.41 23.82 -2.46
C LEU A 155 -3.08 23.08 -2.65
N VAL A 156 -2.02 23.61 -2.02
CA VAL A 156 -0.69 23.00 -1.98
C VAL A 156 -0.19 23.01 -0.56
N SER A 157 0.43 21.93 -0.11
CA SER A 157 0.89 21.76 1.27
C SER A 157 2.31 21.20 1.34
N ASP A 158 3.05 21.59 2.36
CA ASP A 158 4.34 21.02 2.76
C ASP A 158 4.24 20.06 3.97
N GLY A 159 3.00 19.68 4.32
CA GLY A 159 2.71 18.87 5.51
C GLY A 159 2.56 19.65 6.82
N ASP A 160 2.84 20.97 6.80
CA ASP A 160 2.64 21.88 7.91
C ASP A 160 1.69 23.03 7.53
N GLN A 161 1.97 23.65 6.40
CA GLN A 161 1.16 24.73 5.85
C GLN A 161 0.32 24.24 4.67
N ILE A 162 -0.83 24.89 4.45
CA ILE A 162 -1.65 24.75 3.26
C ILE A 162 -1.90 26.13 2.69
N VAL A 163 -1.57 26.35 1.43
CA VAL A 163 -1.78 27.59 0.70
C VAL A 163 -2.60 27.37 -0.55
N ARG A 164 -3.15 28.43 -1.14
CA ARG A 164 -3.87 28.40 -2.42
C ARG A 164 -3.02 28.96 -3.55
N THR A 165 -3.15 28.41 -4.72
CA THR A 165 -2.64 29.06 -5.93
C THR A 165 -3.43 30.34 -6.23
N ASN A 166 -2.72 31.36 -6.73
CA ASN A 166 -3.32 32.60 -7.19
C ASN A 166 -3.99 32.43 -8.58
N ASN A 167 -4.50 33.53 -9.16
CA ASN A 167 -5.15 33.54 -10.47
C ASN A 167 -4.25 33.11 -11.66
N LYS A 168 -2.94 33.01 -11.44
CA LYS A 168 -1.95 32.49 -12.42
C LYS A 168 -1.55 31.04 -12.13
N GLY A 169 -2.13 30.39 -11.11
CA GLY A 169 -1.74 29.06 -10.68
C GLY A 169 -0.49 29.02 -9.79
N ILE A 170 0.06 30.16 -9.36
CA ILE A 170 1.29 30.23 -8.57
C ILE A 170 0.97 30.07 -7.09
N TYR A 171 1.75 29.25 -6.40
CA TYR A 171 1.75 29.11 -4.95
C TYR A 171 3.10 29.48 -4.35
N GLN A 172 3.08 29.91 -3.08
CA GLN A 172 4.28 30.29 -2.34
C GLN A 172 4.09 29.90 -0.85
N ILE A 173 5.07 29.19 -0.28
CA ILE A 173 5.06 28.73 1.11
C ILE A 173 6.32 29.23 1.82
N GLN A 174 6.16 29.76 3.02
CA GLN A 174 7.27 30.04 3.95
C GLN A 174 7.55 28.76 4.77
N SER A 175 8.01 27.71 4.07
CA SER A 175 8.21 26.38 4.61
C SER A 175 9.49 26.28 5.43
N GLN A 176 9.43 25.58 6.58
CA GLN A 176 10.62 25.14 7.31
C GLN A 176 11.19 23.83 6.71
N LYS A 177 10.55 23.27 5.69
CA LYS A 177 10.91 22.00 5.02
C LYS A 177 11.12 20.85 6.01
N LYS A 178 10.33 20.85 7.08
CA LYS A 178 10.40 19.86 8.18
C LYS A 178 10.25 18.43 7.63
N TRP A 179 9.24 18.23 6.78
CA TRP A 179 8.90 16.92 6.24
C TRP A 179 9.60 16.60 4.91
N LYS A 180 10.33 17.58 4.34
CA LYS A 180 11.12 17.46 3.10
C LYS A 180 10.32 17.02 1.87
N TYR A 181 9.06 17.35 1.83
CA TYR A 181 8.20 17.20 0.66
C TYR A 181 7.23 18.39 0.53
N VAL A 182 6.66 18.51 -0.66
CA VAL A 182 5.53 19.38 -0.95
C VAL A 182 4.58 18.60 -1.86
N PHE A 183 3.28 18.82 -1.72
CA PHE A 183 2.28 18.13 -2.51
C PHE A 183 1.11 19.02 -2.89
N VAL A 184 0.52 18.74 -4.05
CA VAL A 184 -0.74 19.35 -4.47
C VAL A 184 -1.91 18.53 -3.94
N ILE A 185 -2.89 19.18 -3.33
CA ILE A 185 -4.17 18.57 -2.96
C ILE A 185 -5.01 18.54 -4.24
N ILE A 186 -5.08 17.37 -4.88
CA ILE A 186 -5.75 17.21 -6.18
C ILE A 186 -7.19 17.72 -6.07
N PRO A 187 -7.59 18.75 -6.85
CA PRO A 187 -8.94 19.28 -6.76
C PRO A 187 -9.95 18.40 -7.49
N SER A 188 -11.23 18.55 -7.15
CA SER A 188 -12.33 17.90 -7.85
C SER A 188 -12.29 18.20 -9.36
N GLY A 189 -12.55 17.21 -10.19
CA GLY A 189 -12.51 17.32 -11.66
C GLY A 189 -11.11 17.21 -12.26
N TYR A 190 -10.11 16.90 -11.46
CA TYR A 190 -8.74 16.69 -11.90
C TYR A 190 -8.13 15.39 -11.36
N MET A 191 -7.07 14.97 -12.01
CA MET A 191 -6.09 14.00 -11.57
C MET A 191 -4.69 14.55 -11.81
N VAL A 192 -3.67 13.80 -11.48
CA VAL A 192 -2.26 14.06 -11.81
C VAL A 192 -1.74 12.98 -12.74
N PRO A 193 -0.69 13.22 -13.53
CA PRO A 193 0.01 12.17 -14.25
C PRO A 193 0.49 11.06 -13.32
N CYS A 194 0.60 9.85 -13.82
CA CYS A 194 1.10 8.71 -13.05
C CYS A 194 2.43 8.20 -13.60
N GLN A 195 3.32 7.80 -12.70
CA GLN A 195 4.50 7.01 -13.03
C GLN A 195 4.25 5.56 -12.60
N GLY A 196 3.93 4.70 -13.56
CA GLY A 196 3.39 3.39 -13.23
C GLY A 196 2.10 3.56 -12.42
N ILE A 197 2.05 2.93 -11.24
CA ILE A 197 0.89 3.03 -10.35
C ILE A 197 0.90 4.30 -9.47
N LEU A 198 2.00 5.06 -9.40
CA LEU A 198 2.14 6.21 -8.49
C LEU A 198 1.65 7.52 -9.12
N PRO A 199 0.60 8.16 -8.59
CA PRO A 199 0.20 9.51 -8.97
C PRO A 199 1.26 10.54 -8.54
N LYS A 200 1.61 11.46 -9.46
CA LYS A 200 2.64 12.49 -9.24
C LYS A 200 2.06 13.74 -8.59
N PHE A 201 1.53 13.61 -7.39
CA PHE A 201 0.96 14.75 -6.65
C PHE A 201 1.93 15.38 -5.65
N HIS A 202 3.11 14.82 -5.45
CA HIS A 202 4.11 15.30 -4.49
C HIS A 202 5.52 15.29 -5.08
N ASP A 203 6.42 16.08 -4.47
CA ASP A 203 7.83 16.13 -4.81
C ASP A 203 8.68 16.33 -3.55
N ALA A 204 9.92 15.86 -3.58
CA ALA A 204 10.86 15.99 -2.48
C ALA A 204 11.49 17.39 -2.44
N LEU A 205 11.73 17.91 -1.23
CA LEU A 205 12.46 19.15 -0.99
C LEU A 205 13.89 18.83 -0.58
N ALA A 206 14.85 19.23 -1.40
CA ALA A 206 16.26 18.91 -1.23
C ALA A 206 17.12 20.06 -0.69
N GLN A 207 16.67 21.32 -0.87
CA GLN A 207 17.42 22.50 -0.46
C GLN A 207 17.31 22.76 1.04
N ALA A 208 18.26 23.51 1.57
CA ALA A 208 18.22 23.96 2.96
C ALA A 208 16.94 24.76 3.26
N PRO A 209 16.44 24.80 4.51
CA PRO A 209 15.18 25.43 4.86
C PRO A 209 15.04 26.90 4.41
N ASN A 210 16.14 27.64 4.38
CA ASN A 210 16.16 29.06 4.01
C ASN A 210 16.44 29.33 2.51
N VAL A 211 16.60 28.30 1.69
CA VAL A 211 16.89 28.43 0.25
C VAL A 211 15.59 28.23 -0.52
N PRO A 212 15.14 29.19 -1.37
CA PRO A 212 13.98 29.00 -2.19
C PRO A 212 14.13 27.79 -3.14
N GLU A 213 13.08 26.99 -3.26
CA GLU A 213 13.04 25.80 -4.09
C GLU A 213 11.74 25.76 -4.88
N ARG A 214 11.84 25.66 -6.20
CA ARG A 214 10.67 25.60 -7.09
C ARG A 214 10.23 24.16 -7.29
N LYS A 215 8.92 23.93 -7.19
CA LYS A 215 8.25 22.67 -7.48
C LYS A 215 6.95 22.96 -8.23
N ASP A 216 6.86 22.48 -9.44
CA ASP A 216 5.68 22.66 -10.28
C ASP A 216 4.86 21.36 -10.31
N PHE A 217 3.54 21.49 -10.41
CA PHE A 217 2.64 20.36 -10.51
C PHE A 217 1.79 20.43 -11.77
N GLU A 218 1.55 19.28 -12.38
CA GLU A 218 0.67 19.13 -13.51
C GLU A 218 -0.63 18.46 -13.09
N LEU A 219 -1.74 19.03 -13.49
CA LEU A 219 -3.08 18.46 -13.36
C LEU A 219 -3.60 18.03 -14.73
N VAL A 220 -4.35 16.96 -14.75
CA VAL A 220 -5.05 16.44 -15.92
C VAL A 220 -6.54 16.46 -15.62
N LYS A 221 -7.34 17.04 -16.51
CA LYS A 221 -8.81 17.01 -16.36
C LYS A 221 -9.31 15.57 -16.29
N ALA A 222 -10.18 15.27 -15.32
CA ALA A 222 -10.73 13.96 -15.12
C ALA A 222 -12.23 14.06 -14.80
N SER A 223 -13.05 13.30 -15.52
CA SER A 223 -14.45 13.10 -15.17
C SER A 223 -14.52 11.95 -14.16
N ASN A 224 -14.43 12.30 -12.88
CA ASN A 224 -14.39 11.33 -11.77
C ASN A 224 -15.52 11.52 -10.76
N ASP A 225 -16.67 12.07 -11.17
CA ASP A 225 -17.89 12.10 -10.34
C ASP A 225 -18.44 10.69 -10.06
N LYS A 226 -18.18 9.76 -10.98
CA LYS A 226 -18.41 8.33 -10.80
C LYS A 226 -17.10 7.59 -10.89
N PHE A 227 -16.79 6.79 -9.88
CA PHE A 227 -15.56 6.01 -9.86
C PHE A 227 -15.69 4.78 -8.95
N THR A 228 -14.78 3.84 -9.12
CA THR A 228 -14.63 2.69 -8.23
C THR A 228 -13.30 2.78 -7.50
N LEU A 229 -13.34 2.71 -6.17
CA LEU A 229 -12.16 2.61 -5.31
C LEU A 229 -12.03 1.18 -4.80
N PHE A 230 -10.89 0.55 -5.09
CA PHE A 230 -10.51 -0.73 -4.52
C PHE A 230 -9.64 -0.48 -3.28
N VAL A 231 -10.03 -1.05 -2.14
CA VAL A 231 -9.33 -0.84 -0.87
C VAL A 231 -8.60 -2.10 -0.48
N CYS A 232 -7.26 -2.02 -0.42
CA CYS A 232 -6.34 -3.12 -0.26
C CYS A 232 -5.49 -2.90 0.99
N GLY A 233 -5.68 -3.68 2.06
CA GLY A 233 -4.87 -3.60 3.28
C GLY A 233 -3.85 -4.73 3.38
N ASP A 234 -2.78 -4.50 4.13
CA ASP A 234 -1.92 -5.54 4.69
C ASP A 234 -1.46 -6.58 3.66
N MET A 235 -0.68 -6.16 2.68
CA MET A 235 -0.16 -7.06 1.64
C MET A 235 1.02 -7.90 2.14
N HIS A 236 1.87 -7.35 3.01
CA HIS A 236 3.04 -8.00 3.60
C HIS A 236 3.88 -8.79 2.60
N LEU A 237 4.16 -8.21 1.44
CA LEU A 237 5.01 -8.82 0.45
C LEU A 237 6.48 -8.77 0.92
N ALA A 238 7.14 -9.91 0.92
CA ALA A 238 8.46 -10.05 1.52
C ALA A 238 9.32 -11.13 0.85
N LYS A 239 8.86 -11.69 -0.28
CA LYS A 239 9.53 -12.80 -0.98
C LYS A 239 9.73 -14.01 -0.07
N ARG A 240 8.66 -14.44 0.62
CA ARG A 240 8.65 -15.60 1.53
C ARG A 240 7.30 -16.33 1.50
N ASN A 241 7.31 -17.62 1.86
CA ASN A 241 6.10 -18.47 1.97
C ASN A 241 5.22 -18.40 0.71
N GLU A 242 5.84 -18.36 -0.47
CA GLU A 242 5.17 -18.20 -1.77
C GLU A 242 4.24 -16.98 -1.85
N ASP A 243 4.48 -15.94 -1.03
CA ASP A 243 3.67 -14.72 -0.95
C ASP A 243 3.46 -14.08 -2.33
N LEU A 244 4.53 -13.89 -3.12
CA LEU A 244 4.43 -13.32 -4.47
C LEU A 244 3.59 -14.19 -5.41
N SER A 245 3.70 -15.52 -5.29
CA SER A 245 2.89 -16.44 -6.10
C SER A 245 1.43 -16.44 -5.68
N GLN A 246 1.15 -16.37 -4.37
CA GLN A 246 -0.20 -16.27 -3.84
C GLN A 246 -0.83 -14.91 -4.20
N PHE A 247 -0.05 -13.83 -4.08
CA PHE A 247 -0.47 -12.49 -4.49
C PHE A 247 -0.81 -12.43 -5.98
N ASN A 248 0.02 -13.02 -6.85
CA ASN A 248 -0.24 -13.05 -8.28
C ASN A 248 -1.59 -13.74 -8.61
N LYS A 249 -1.98 -14.78 -7.86
CA LYS A 249 -3.30 -15.40 -8.03
C LYS A 249 -4.44 -14.46 -7.58
N LEU A 250 -4.27 -13.78 -6.45
CA LEU A 250 -5.25 -12.82 -5.94
C LEU A 250 -5.37 -11.61 -6.87
N SER A 251 -4.24 -11.12 -7.40
CA SER A 251 -4.22 -9.95 -8.30
C SER A 251 -5.00 -10.18 -9.60
N VAL A 252 -5.18 -11.43 -10.03
CA VAL A 252 -6.08 -11.77 -11.15
C VAL A 252 -7.53 -11.41 -10.81
N THR A 253 -7.99 -11.70 -9.58
CA THR A 253 -9.35 -11.33 -9.14
C THR A 253 -9.50 -9.81 -9.12
N LEU A 254 -8.52 -9.09 -8.56
CA LEU A 254 -8.51 -7.63 -8.52
C LEU A 254 -8.49 -7.04 -9.94
N GLY A 255 -7.60 -7.54 -10.81
CA GLY A 255 -7.52 -7.11 -12.21
C GLY A 255 -8.81 -7.35 -13.00
N ASN A 256 -9.51 -8.46 -12.74
CA ASN A 256 -10.80 -8.75 -13.35
C ASN A 256 -11.89 -7.79 -12.84
N ALA A 257 -11.91 -7.49 -11.53
CA ALA A 257 -12.85 -6.53 -10.95
C ALA A 257 -12.63 -5.11 -11.51
N ILE A 258 -11.37 -4.69 -11.70
CA ILE A 258 -11.02 -3.41 -12.34
C ILE A 258 -11.50 -3.38 -13.79
N LYS A 259 -11.23 -4.44 -14.57
CA LYS A 259 -11.66 -4.53 -15.98
C LYS A 259 -13.18 -4.57 -16.15
N ALA A 260 -13.90 -5.09 -15.16
CA ALA A 260 -15.36 -5.15 -15.17
C ALA A 260 -16.03 -3.81 -14.82
N SER A 261 -15.28 -2.84 -14.30
CA SER A 261 -15.79 -1.48 -14.03
C SER A 261 -15.89 -0.69 -15.33
N SER A 262 -17.02 -0.01 -15.52
CA SER A 262 -17.21 0.98 -16.59
C SER A 262 -16.68 2.36 -16.22
N GLU A 263 -16.40 2.58 -14.93
CA GLU A 263 -16.01 3.86 -14.37
C GLU A 263 -14.49 3.91 -14.10
N PRO A 264 -13.88 5.09 -13.99
CA PRO A 264 -12.50 5.24 -13.55
C PRO A 264 -12.23 4.46 -12.26
N CYS A 265 -11.10 3.76 -12.21
CA CYS A 265 -10.72 2.94 -11.08
C CYS A 265 -9.50 3.50 -10.38
N TYR A 266 -9.52 3.45 -9.05
CA TYR A 266 -8.41 3.82 -8.18
C TYR A 266 -8.20 2.74 -7.13
N ILE A 267 -6.99 2.64 -6.59
CA ILE A 267 -6.68 1.74 -5.50
C ILE A 267 -6.19 2.57 -4.31
N MET A 268 -6.70 2.25 -3.12
CA MET A 268 -6.22 2.78 -1.84
C MET A 268 -5.60 1.64 -1.06
N THR A 269 -4.33 1.80 -0.64
CA THR A 269 -3.74 0.86 0.30
C THR A 269 -3.94 1.34 1.73
N LEU A 270 -4.02 0.41 2.67
CA LEU A 270 -4.20 0.70 4.10
C LEU A 270 -2.95 0.39 4.93
N GLY A 271 -1.77 0.46 4.29
CA GLY A 271 -0.49 0.17 4.94
C GLY A 271 -0.08 -1.30 4.88
N ASP A 272 1.11 -1.55 5.43
CA ASP A 272 1.75 -2.87 5.48
C ASP A 272 1.85 -3.51 4.09
N MET A 273 2.34 -2.73 3.12
CA MET A 273 2.58 -3.18 1.75
C MET A 273 3.72 -4.18 1.69
N THR A 274 4.75 -3.94 2.50
CA THR A 274 5.95 -4.75 2.63
C THR A 274 6.06 -5.35 4.04
N TRP A 275 7.14 -6.06 4.32
CA TRP A 275 7.41 -6.55 5.67
C TRP A 275 8.85 -6.22 6.06
N ASP A 276 9.05 -5.18 6.85
CA ASP A 276 10.31 -4.63 7.34
C ASP A 276 11.31 -5.70 7.81
N LEU A 277 10.82 -6.74 8.49
CA LEU A 277 11.62 -7.86 8.98
C LEU A 277 12.47 -8.54 7.88
N TYR A 278 12.00 -8.49 6.64
CA TYR A 278 12.62 -9.17 5.51
C TYR A 278 13.23 -8.21 4.48
N TRP A 279 13.18 -6.91 4.71
CA TRP A 279 13.70 -5.92 3.77
C TRP A 279 15.15 -6.19 3.37
N TYR A 280 16.00 -6.50 4.34
CA TYR A 280 17.43 -6.73 4.11
C TYR A 280 17.74 -8.20 3.80
N SER A 281 17.14 -9.14 4.52
CA SER A 281 17.43 -10.57 4.34
C SER A 281 16.95 -11.12 2.99
N ASN A 282 15.80 -10.65 2.51
CA ASN A 282 15.20 -11.11 1.27
C ASN A 282 15.36 -10.10 0.12
N SER A 283 15.97 -8.94 0.39
CA SER A 283 16.11 -7.83 -0.57
C SER A 283 14.77 -7.45 -1.21
N TYR A 284 13.75 -7.26 -0.37
CA TYR A 284 12.41 -6.89 -0.82
C TYR A 284 11.92 -5.66 -0.05
N GLN A 285 11.92 -4.51 -0.71
CA GLN A 285 11.56 -3.19 -0.20
C GLN A 285 10.61 -2.49 -1.18
N PHE A 286 10.39 -1.18 -1.04
CA PHE A 286 9.48 -0.43 -1.92
C PHE A 286 9.82 -0.50 -3.41
N PRO A 287 11.09 -0.46 -3.87
CA PRO A 287 11.37 -0.64 -5.29
C PRO A 287 10.87 -1.99 -5.83
N GLN A 288 11.05 -3.09 -5.08
CA GLN A 288 10.58 -4.43 -5.48
C GLN A 288 9.05 -4.55 -5.36
N TYR A 289 8.45 -3.88 -4.36
CA TYR A 289 7.00 -3.76 -4.26
C TYR A 289 6.43 -3.06 -5.50
N LEU A 290 6.98 -1.91 -5.87
CA LEU A 290 6.55 -1.16 -7.06
C LEU A 290 6.73 -1.97 -8.34
N GLU A 291 7.85 -2.69 -8.49
CA GLU A 291 8.07 -3.60 -9.61
C GLU A 291 6.98 -4.68 -9.66
N THR A 292 6.66 -5.30 -8.51
CA THR A 292 5.61 -6.32 -8.40
C THR A 292 4.24 -5.76 -8.78
N MET A 293 3.87 -4.58 -8.27
CA MET A 293 2.58 -3.96 -8.58
C MET A 293 2.47 -3.54 -10.04
N ASN A 294 3.49 -2.87 -10.58
CA ASN A 294 3.52 -2.41 -11.97
C ASN A 294 3.52 -3.56 -12.98
N ALA A 295 3.95 -4.76 -12.58
CA ALA A 295 3.89 -5.95 -13.44
C ALA A 295 2.45 -6.47 -13.64
N VAL A 296 1.53 -6.20 -12.71
CA VAL A 296 0.18 -6.78 -12.73
C VAL A 296 -0.93 -5.74 -12.82
N LEU A 297 -0.67 -4.48 -12.48
CA LEU A 297 -1.67 -3.41 -12.42
C LEU A 297 -1.12 -2.10 -13.01
N SER A 298 -2.00 -1.31 -13.60
CA SER A 298 -1.71 0.05 -14.12
C SER A 298 -2.65 1.12 -13.53
N THR A 299 -3.55 0.72 -12.64
CA THR A 299 -4.49 1.61 -11.95
C THR A 299 -3.74 2.52 -10.97
N PRO A 300 -4.07 3.81 -10.83
CA PRO A 300 -3.44 4.68 -9.85
C PRO A 300 -3.65 4.21 -8.41
N PHE A 301 -2.56 4.19 -7.62
CA PHE A 301 -2.55 3.81 -6.21
C PHE A 301 -2.32 5.02 -5.31
N PHE A 302 -3.20 5.26 -4.36
CA PHE A 302 -2.97 6.11 -3.21
C PHE A 302 -2.56 5.25 -2.03
N HIS A 303 -1.49 5.60 -1.35
CA HIS A 303 -0.88 4.74 -0.34
C HIS A 303 -1.02 5.32 1.07
N THR A 304 -1.34 4.47 2.03
CA THR A 304 -1.20 4.70 3.46
C THR A 304 0.01 3.95 3.97
N MET A 305 0.81 4.52 4.86
CA MET A 305 1.94 3.84 5.50
C MET A 305 1.46 2.96 6.64
N GLY A 306 2.03 1.75 6.78
CA GLY A 306 1.78 0.84 7.89
C GLY A 306 3.01 0.65 8.80
N ASN A 307 2.83 -0.09 9.90
CA ASN A 307 3.90 -0.31 10.86
C ASN A 307 5.01 -1.25 10.36
N HIS A 308 4.77 -1.98 9.30
CA HIS A 308 5.79 -2.82 8.64
C HIS A 308 6.37 -2.17 7.36
N ASP A 309 6.04 -0.92 7.09
CA ASP A 309 6.58 -0.13 5.99
C ASP A 309 7.71 0.81 6.43
N ASN A 310 8.41 0.48 7.52
CA ASN A 310 9.46 1.28 8.12
C ASN A 310 10.84 0.67 7.98
N ASP A 311 11.89 1.50 8.08
CA ASP A 311 13.27 1.03 8.13
C ASP A 311 13.67 0.66 9.57
N MET A 312 13.73 -0.64 9.88
CA MET A 312 14.15 -1.15 11.19
C MET A 312 15.55 -0.71 11.62
N ASN A 313 16.42 -0.34 10.68
CA ASN A 313 17.78 0.08 10.94
C ASN A 313 17.93 1.58 11.19
N SER A 314 16.81 2.32 11.09
CA SER A 314 16.76 3.75 11.37
C SER A 314 16.22 4.02 12.77
N VAL A 315 16.60 5.17 13.35
CA VAL A 315 16.14 5.65 14.65
C VAL A 315 15.35 6.94 14.44
N GLY A 316 14.19 7.02 15.07
CA GLY A 316 13.30 8.18 14.95
C GLY A 316 12.22 7.98 13.90
N ASP A 317 11.03 8.41 14.26
CA ASP A 317 9.82 8.27 13.45
C ASP A 317 10.03 8.76 12.01
N TYR A 318 10.54 9.96 11.85
CA TYR A 318 10.88 10.55 10.56
C TYR A 318 11.89 9.70 9.76
N ASN A 319 12.96 9.19 10.41
CA ASN A 319 13.99 8.41 9.71
C ASN A 319 13.48 7.01 9.34
N LYS A 320 12.60 6.43 10.15
CA LYS A 320 11.97 5.14 9.88
C LYS A 320 11.06 5.21 8.66
N SER A 321 10.33 6.32 8.49
CA SER A 321 9.44 6.56 7.36
C SER A 321 10.15 7.11 6.10
N PHE A 322 11.44 7.45 6.18
CA PHE A 322 12.17 8.13 5.09
C PHE A 322 12.13 7.37 3.75
N ARG A 323 12.25 6.02 3.76
CA ARG A 323 12.19 5.24 2.52
C ARG A 323 10.79 5.27 1.91
N TYR A 324 9.75 5.25 2.73
CA TYR A 324 8.38 5.38 2.27
C TYR A 324 8.16 6.76 1.63
N THR A 325 8.57 7.84 2.29
CA THR A 325 8.40 9.19 1.76
C THR A 325 9.20 9.45 0.49
N ARG A 326 10.35 8.80 0.34
CA ARG A 326 11.18 8.90 -0.87
C ARG A 326 10.59 8.13 -2.06
N ASP A 327 10.08 6.90 -1.83
CA ASP A 327 9.77 5.95 -2.90
C ASP A 327 8.27 5.86 -3.20
N ILE A 328 7.39 6.24 -2.27
CA ILE A 328 5.95 6.00 -2.35
C ILE A 328 5.15 7.31 -2.28
N ALA A 329 5.03 7.93 -1.10
CA ALA A 329 4.19 9.12 -0.87
C ALA A 329 4.53 9.81 0.45
N PRO A 330 4.07 11.04 0.71
CA PRO A 330 4.01 11.62 2.05
C PRO A 330 3.29 10.68 3.04
N THR A 331 3.66 10.68 4.31
CA THR A 331 3.00 9.84 5.32
C THR A 331 1.57 10.29 5.61
N TYR A 332 1.28 11.58 5.40
CA TYR A 332 -0.08 12.13 5.41
C TYR A 332 -0.27 13.19 4.32
N TYR A 333 -1.44 13.18 3.72
CA TYR A 333 -1.84 14.07 2.62
C TYR A 333 -3.34 13.96 2.36
N SER A 334 -3.88 14.82 1.50
CA SER A 334 -5.27 14.77 1.08
C SER A 334 -5.43 14.97 -0.43
N PHE A 335 -6.58 14.59 -0.95
CA PHE A 335 -6.95 14.77 -2.36
C PHE A 335 -8.46 14.61 -2.54
N ASN A 336 -8.99 15.04 -3.68
CA ASN A 336 -10.38 14.83 -4.02
C ASN A 336 -10.51 13.86 -5.22
N LEU A 337 -11.48 12.96 -5.14
CA LEU A 337 -11.99 12.23 -6.31
C LEU A 337 -13.47 12.57 -6.45
N GLY A 338 -13.82 13.21 -7.55
CA GLY A 338 -15.17 13.73 -7.75
C GLY A 338 -15.63 14.61 -6.59
N GLN A 339 -16.74 14.25 -5.96
CA GLN A 339 -17.34 15.00 -4.86
C GLN A 339 -16.97 14.46 -3.47
N ILE A 340 -15.95 13.65 -3.37
CA ILE A 340 -15.47 13.04 -2.13
C ILE A 340 -14.10 13.59 -1.79
N HIS A 341 -13.89 13.91 -0.51
CA HIS A 341 -12.59 14.31 0.02
C HIS A 341 -11.92 13.14 0.73
N PHE A 342 -10.69 12.80 0.33
CA PHE A 342 -9.87 11.75 0.91
C PHE A 342 -8.73 12.35 1.71
N ILE A 343 -8.50 11.82 2.89
CA ILE A 343 -7.38 12.20 3.77
C ILE A 343 -6.65 10.93 4.16
N VAL A 344 -5.37 10.88 3.88
CA VAL A 344 -4.46 9.83 4.37
C VAL A 344 -3.74 10.37 5.59
N MET A 345 -3.76 9.62 6.69
CA MET A 345 -3.13 10.00 7.96
C MET A 345 -2.21 8.88 8.44
N ASP A 346 -1.11 9.24 9.07
CA ASP A 346 -0.19 8.31 9.70
C ASP A 346 -0.48 8.21 11.20
N ASN A 347 -0.95 7.05 11.65
CA ASN A 347 -1.21 6.81 13.07
C ASN A 347 -0.25 5.79 13.70
N ILE A 348 0.93 5.63 13.12
CA ILE A 348 2.01 4.81 13.66
C ILE A 348 3.17 5.72 14.05
N ASP A 349 3.29 6.01 15.33
CA ASP A 349 4.32 6.89 15.90
C ASP A 349 5.38 6.06 16.63
N TYR A 350 6.59 5.98 16.08
CA TYR A 350 7.69 5.20 16.63
C TYR A 350 8.40 5.90 17.78
N ASN A 351 8.55 5.20 18.90
CA ASN A 351 9.09 5.77 20.16
C ASN A 351 10.61 6.02 20.17
N ASN A 352 11.34 5.79 19.10
CA ASN A 352 12.78 6.06 18.96
C ASN A 352 13.72 5.21 19.82
N VAL A 353 13.31 4.05 20.29
CA VAL A 353 14.19 3.19 21.05
C VAL A 353 14.82 2.11 20.17
N GLY A 354 16.14 2.11 20.06
CA GLY A 354 16.91 1.08 19.42
C GLY A 354 16.69 0.91 17.91
N THR A 355 17.28 -0.16 17.38
CA THR A 355 17.20 -0.58 15.97
C THR A 355 16.98 -2.09 15.89
N GLY A 356 16.61 -2.61 14.73
CA GLY A 356 16.42 -4.03 14.49
C GLY A 356 15.19 -4.62 15.17
N SER A 357 15.32 -5.84 15.69
CA SER A 357 14.19 -6.58 16.29
C SER A 357 13.59 -5.91 17.52
N ASP A 358 14.41 -5.20 18.30
CA ASP A 358 14.01 -4.58 19.55
C ASP A 358 13.14 -3.34 19.33
N ALA A 359 13.32 -2.65 18.19
CA ALA A 359 12.55 -1.48 17.81
C ALA A 359 11.27 -1.80 17.04
N ARG A 360 11.10 -3.04 16.55
CA ARG A 360 10.06 -3.41 15.58
C ARG A 360 8.63 -3.28 16.09
N GLY A 361 8.37 -3.41 17.33
CA GLY A 361 7.02 -3.27 17.92
C GLY A 361 6.86 -2.02 18.76
N ASP A 362 7.87 -1.13 18.72
CA ASP A 362 7.94 0.01 19.61
C ASP A 362 7.36 1.25 18.95
N TYR A 363 6.04 1.25 18.84
CA TYR A 363 5.26 2.38 18.35
C TYR A 363 3.98 2.54 19.16
N LYS A 364 3.49 3.78 19.18
CA LYS A 364 2.13 4.10 19.63
C LYS A 364 1.20 4.15 18.41
N ARG A 365 -0.06 3.89 18.64
CA ARG A 365 -1.13 4.15 17.68
C ARG A 365 -1.78 5.47 18.07
N ASN A 366 -1.31 6.56 17.49
CA ASN A 366 -1.81 7.91 17.76
C ASN A 366 -1.51 8.85 16.59
N TYR A 367 -2.15 10.00 16.58
CA TYR A 367 -1.78 11.10 15.69
C TYR A 367 -0.99 12.14 16.47
N THR A 368 0.10 12.63 15.88
CA THR A 368 0.89 13.71 16.48
C THR A 368 0.12 15.02 16.47
N ALA A 369 0.53 15.96 17.34
CA ALA A 369 -0.09 17.29 17.42
C ALA A 369 -0.01 18.05 16.08
N GLU A 370 1.09 17.90 15.36
CA GLU A 370 1.30 18.51 14.04
C GLU A 370 0.32 17.95 13.00
N GLN A 371 0.13 16.63 12.94
CA GLN A 371 -0.83 16.03 12.04
C GLN A 371 -2.26 16.49 12.36
N MET A 372 -2.62 16.58 13.66
CA MET A 372 -3.94 17.07 14.08
C MET A 372 -4.17 18.53 13.71
N ALA A 373 -3.13 19.38 13.82
CA ALA A 373 -3.20 20.77 13.40
C ALA A 373 -3.35 20.89 11.88
N TRP A 374 -2.60 20.09 11.13
CA TRP A 374 -2.71 20.01 9.66
C TRP A 374 -4.11 19.53 9.22
N LEU A 375 -4.63 18.45 9.84
CA LEU A 375 -5.96 17.91 9.59
C LEU A 375 -7.06 18.96 9.82
N ALA A 376 -6.98 19.69 10.91
CA ALA A 376 -7.94 20.76 11.20
C ALA A 376 -7.90 21.87 10.14
N LYS A 377 -6.72 22.20 9.64
CA LYS A 377 -6.55 23.19 8.56
C LYS A 377 -7.08 22.66 7.23
N ASP A 378 -6.77 21.41 6.87
CA ASP A 378 -7.26 20.77 5.65
C ASP A 378 -8.80 20.73 5.62
N LEU A 379 -9.42 20.24 6.69
CA LEU A 379 -10.88 20.21 6.84
C LEU A 379 -11.54 21.60 6.82
N SER A 380 -10.80 22.66 7.15
CA SER A 380 -11.33 24.04 7.05
C SER A 380 -11.58 24.49 5.62
N TYR A 381 -10.98 23.84 4.64
CA TYR A 381 -11.19 24.08 3.22
C TYR A 381 -12.26 23.17 2.61
N VAL A 382 -12.76 22.19 3.35
CA VAL A 382 -13.74 21.21 2.88
C VAL A 382 -15.15 21.66 3.29
N ASP A 383 -16.08 21.67 2.33
CA ASP A 383 -17.49 21.94 2.62
C ASP A 383 -18.06 20.84 3.53
N LYS A 384 -18.80 21.24 4.57
CA LYS A 384 -19.37 20.30 5.55
C LYS A 384 -20.34 19.27 4.98
N SER A 385 -20.88 19.53 3.81
CA SER A 385 -21.74 18.59 3.08
C SER A 385 -20.96 17.57 2.25
N THR A 386 -19.63 17.72 2.16
CA THR A 386 -18.76 16.80 1.43
C THR A 386 -18.47 15.58 2.33
N PRO A 387 -18.75 14.35 1.86
CA PRO A 387 -18.31 13.15 2.56
C PRO A 387 -16.78 13.09 2.61
N VAL A 388 -16.25 12.75 3.78
CA VAL A 388 -14.81 12.64 4.02
C VAL A 388 -14.44 11.19 4.27
N PHE A 389 -13.48 10.68 3.52
CA PHE A 389 -12.89 9.37 3.72
C PHE A 389 -11.50 9.55 4.31
N ILE A 390 -11.31 9.11 5.56
CA ILE A 390 -10.00 9.16 6.22
C ILE A 390 -9.42 7.76 6.23
N THR A 391 -8.19 7.61 5.76
CA THR A 391 -7.46 6.34 5.81
C THR A 391 -6.29 6.44 6.77
N SER A 392 -6.14 5.44 7.61
CA SER A 392 -4.94 5.22 8.42
C SER A 392 -4.70 3.71 8.54
N HIS A 393 -3.48 3.33 8.95
CA HIS A 393 -3.18 1.92 9.05
C HIS A 393 -3.92 1.25 10.21
N ALA A 394 -3.74 1.72 11.43
CA ALA A 394 -4.39 1.15 12.59
C ALA A 394 -5.83 1.66 12.77
N PRO A 395 -6.78 0.82 13.19
CA PRO A 395 -8.14 1.25 13.51
C PRO A 395 -8.18 2.14 14.77
N VAL A 396 -9.25 2.91 14.92
CA VAL A 396 -9.46 3.73 16.13
C VAL A 396 -10.04 2.90 17.29
N SER A 397 -10.75 1.83 16.97
CA SER A 397 -11.30 0.88 17.94
C SER A 397 -11.07 -0.57 17.49
N SER A 398 -11.35 -1.53 18.34
CA SER A 398 -11.33 -2.95 17.95
C SER A 398 -12.41 -3.75 18.67
N PRO A 399 -12.92 -4.85 18.10
CA PRO A 399 -13.82 -5.74 18.79
C PRO A 399 -13.20 -6.36 20.06
N ASN A 400 -14.05 -6.54 21.07
CA ASN A 400 -13.75 -7.27 22.28
C ASN A 400 -14.96 -8.17 22.62
N GLY A 401 -14.93 -9.42 22.11
CA GLY A 401 -16.13 -10.24 22.04
C GLY A 401 -17.18 -9.56 21.18
N THR A 402 -18.41 -9.39 21.69
CA THR A 402 -19.49 -8.61 21.05
C THR A 402 -19.54 -7.15 21.49
N SER A 403 -18.57 -6.68 22.27
CA SER A 403 -18.38 -5.28 22.68
C SER A 403 -17.15 -4.66 22.01
N TRP A 404 -16.76 -3.45 22.42
CA TRP A 404 -15.69 -2.68 21.77
C TRP A 404 -14.59 -2.25 22.74
N ASN A 405 -13.33 -2.40 22.31
CA ASN A 405 -12.18 -1.75 22.92
C ASN A 405 -12.02 -0.34 22.31
N ASN A 406 -12.27 0.68 23.11
CA ASN A 406 -12.21 2.08 22.70
C ASN A 406 -10.81 2.72 22.89
N ASN A 407 -9.83 1.94 23.34
CA ASN A 407 -8.45 2.39 23.56
C ASN A 407 -7.48 1.78 22.54
N TYR A 408 -7.96 1.40 21.36
CA TYR A 408 -7.08 0.84 20.37
C TYR A 408 -6.15 1.93 19.79
N LEU A 409 -6.71 3.09 19.44
CA LEU A 409 -5.93 4.30 19.24
C LEU A 409 -5.56 4.85 20.64
N ASN A 410 -4.30 4.73 21.01
CA ASN A 410 -3.83 4.87 22.41
C ASN A 410 -2.90 6.06 22.66
N GLY A 411 -3.02 7.12 21.85
CA GLY A 411 -2.34 8.39 22.07
C GLY A 411 -2.67 8.98 23.44
N ALA A 412 -1.68 9.61 24.06
CA ALA A 412 -1.92 10.38 25.27
C ALA A 412 -2.63 11.67 24.90
N ASP A 413 -3.67 12.06 25.67
CA ASP A 413 -4.37 13.33 25.51
C ASP A 413 -3.54 14.51 26.10
N THR A 414 -2.23 14.38 26.04
CA THR A 414 -1.24 15.35 26.49
C THR A 414 -0.46 15.87 25.30
N ALA A 415 -0.22 17.15 25.24
CA ALA A 415 0.54 17.81 24.16
C ALA A 415 -0.10 17.78 22.76
N GLY A 416 -1.43 17.59 22.65
CA GLY A 416 -2.15 17.63 21.38
C GLY A 416 -2.14 16.31 20.59
N GLU A 417 -1.61 15.22 21.15
CA GLU A 417 -1.75 13.87 20.59
C GLU A 417 -3.22 13.41 20.65
N ALA A 418 -3.68 12.67 19.66
CA ALA A 418 -5.07 12.25 19.58
C ALA A 418 -5.25 10.76 19.91
N ASN A 419 -6.04 10.48 20.94
CA ASN A 419 -6.71 9.20 21.12
C ASN A 419 -8.01 9.14 20.29
N MET A 420 -8.74 8.02 20.38
CA MET A 420 -9.98 7.82 19.63
C MET A 420 -11.00 8.96 19.83
N VAL A 421 -11.20 9.39 21.06
CA VAL A 421 -12.22 10.41 21.39
C VAL A 421 -11.82 11.77 20.81
N THR A 422 -10.56 12.18 21.02
CA THR A 422 -10.02 13.45 20.52
C THR A 422 -10.06 13.49 19.00
N PHE A 423 -9.66 12.39 18.34
CA PHE A 423 -9.68 12.27 16.88
C PHE A 423 -11.11 12.36 16.31
N ILE A 424 -12.04 11.54 16.82
CA ILE A 424 -13.43 11.54 16.34
C ILE A 424 -14.08 12.92 16.53
N ASN A 425 -13.82 13.60 17.67
CA ASN A 425 -14.33 14.93 17.92
C ASN A 425 -13.76 15.96 16.94
N ALA A 426 -12.47 15.88 16.59
CA ALA A 426 -11.84 16.80 15.65
C ALA A 426 -12.46 16.74 14.25
N VAL A 427 -12.95 15.57 13.84
CA VAL A 427 -13.53 15.37 12.49
C VAL A 427 -15.06 15.37 12.46
N SER A 428 -15.73 15.51 13.62
CA SER A 428 -17.18 15.37 13.78
C SER A 428 -18.04 16.43 13.07
N SER A 429 -17.43 17.46 12.51
CA SER A 429 -18.11 18.48 11.69
C SER A 429 -18.47 17.98 10.28
N HIS A 430 -17.96 16.83 9.87
CA HIS A 430 -18.16 16.22 8.58
C HIS A 430 -18.73 14.80 8.72
N ASN A 431 -19.31 14.27 7.63
CA ASN A 431 -19.69 12.86 7.56
C ASN A 431 -18.44 12.05 7.16
N VAL A 432 -17.88 11.31 8.13
CA VAL A 432 -16.60 10.63 8.01
C VAL A 432 -16.75 9.12 7.90
N HIS A 433 -16.11 8.55 6.91
CA HIS A 433 -15.85 7.11 6.76
C HIS A 433 -14.37 6.86 6.98
N PHE A 434 -14.04 6.15 8.06
CA PHE A 434 -12.67 5.84 8.43
C PHE A 434 -12.31 4.43 7.95
N LEU A 435 -11.29 4.32 7.11
CA LEU A 435 -10.81 3.05 6.56
C LEU A 435 -9.49 2.66 7.21
N SER A 436 -9.35 1.42 7.67
CA SER A 436 -8.15 0.90 8.31
C SER A 436 -7.88 -0.56 7.98
N GLY A 437 -6.65 -1.02 8.25
CA GLY A 437 -6.17 -2.40 8.16
C GLY A 437 -5.60 -2.90 9.50
N HIS A 438 -4.33 -3.32 9.51
CA HIS A 438 -3.50 -3.64 10.67
C HIS A 438 -3.91 -4.90 11.45
N THR A 439 -5.19 -5.09 11.70
CA THR A 439 -5.66 -6.22 12.51
C THR A 439 -5.73 -7.52 11.72
N HIS A 440 -5.69 -7.46 10.39
CA HIS A 440 -5.94 -8.52 9.42
C HIS A 440 -7.34 -9.16 9.54
N ASN A 441 -8.21 -8.60 10.36
CA ASN A 441 -9.58 -9.08 10.57
C ASN A 441 -10.55 -8.02 10.07
N ILE A 442 -11.76 -8.40 9.70
CA ILE A 442 -12.77 -7.46 9.21
C ILE A 442 -13.73 -7.07 10.31
N PHE A 443 -14.04 -5.78 10.39
CA PHE A 443 -15.17 -5.29 11.16
C PHE A 443 -15.68 -3.94 10.65
N ASN A 444 -16.95 -3.68 10.86
CA ASN A 444 -17.59 -2.39 10.63
C ASN A 444 -18.20 -1.88 11.93
N ARG A 445 -18.04 -0.59 12.21
CA ARG A 445 -18.57 0.04 13.43
C ARG A 445 -19.12 1.43 13.12
N LYS A 446 -20.36 1.68 13.51
CA LYS A 446 -20.95 3.01 13.51
C LYS A 446 -20.77 3.63 14.90
N HIS A 447 -19.86 4.58 15.03
CA HIS A 447 -19.63 5.29 16.31
C HIS A 447 -20.67 6.36 16.57
N SER A 448 -21.12 7.03 15.50
CA SER A 448 -22.17 8.06 15.56
C SER A 448 -22.88 8.19 14.20
N ASN A 449 -23.77 9.14 14.07
CA ASN A 449 -24.41 9.42 12.78
C ASN A 449 -23.49 10.07 11.75
N VAL A 450 -22.31 10.55 12.18
CA VAL A 450 -21.33 11.24 11.34
C VAL A 450 -19.96 10.57 11.32
N PHE A 451 -19.79 9.44 12.01
CA PHE A 451 -18.52 8.69 12.00
C PHE A 451 -18.74 7.19 11.95
N SER A 452 -18.34 6.58 10.86
CA SER A 452 -18.33 5.13 10.62
C SER A 452 -16.91 4.64 10.41
N GLU A 453 -16.55 3.53 11.05
CA GLU A 453 -15.25 2.87 10.96
C GLU A 453 -15.37 1.55 10.20
N HIS A 454 -14.48 1.33 9.25
CA HIS A 454 -14.41 0.16 8.38
C HIS A 454 -12.98 -0.40 8.39
N ASN A 455 -12.75 -1.45 9.16
CA ASN A 455 -11.48 -2.16 9.13
C ASN A 455 -11.54 -3.26 8.08
N GLN A 456 -10.75 -3.09 7.03
CA GLN A 456 -10.77 -3.97 5.86
C GLN A 456 -9.95 -5.24 6.09
N GLY A 457 -10.37 -6.34 5.45
CA GLY A 457 -9.62 -7.59 5.46
C GLY A 457 -8.27 -7.46 4.76
N ALA A 458 -7.30 -8.20 5.26
CA ALA A 458 -5.95 -8.22 4.72
C ALA A 458 -5.88 -8.96 3.38
N ILE A 459 -5.15 -8.39 2.42
CA ILE A 459 -4.77 -9.08 1.18
C ILE A 459 -3.97 -10.35 1.52
N CYS A 460 -3.05 -10.28 2.47
CA CYS A 460 -2.23 -11.42 2.90
C CYS A 460 -2.96 -12.41 3.81
N ALA A 461 -4.19 -12.10 4.21
CA ALA A 461 -4.93 -12.87 5.22
C ALA A 461 -4.08 -13.10 6.48
N SER A 462 -3.76 -14.34 6.87
CA SER A 462 -2.82 -14.65 7.95
C SER A 462 -1.38 -14.66 7.45
N TRP A 463 -0.85 -13.51 6.96
CA TRP A 463 0.54 -13.35 6.51
C TRP A 463 0.99 -14.41 5.50
N TRP A 464 0.12 -14.80 4.56
CA TRP A 464 0.32 -15.83 3.54
C TRP A 464 0.49 -17.26 4.09
N TRP A 465 0.41 -17.45 5.42
CA TRP A 465 0.62 -18.75 6.06
C TRP A 465 -0.50 -19.74 5.77
N SER A 466 -1.75 -19.31 5.67
CA SER A 466 -2.86 -20.23 5.42
C SER A 466 -2.71 -20.92 4.05
N GLY A 467 -2.43 -20.18 2.99
CA GLY A 467 -2.19 -20.75 1.66
C GLY A 467 -0.88 -21.51 1.53
N HIS A 468 0.15 -21.16 2.33
CA HIS A 468 1.40 -21.91 2.41
C HIS A 468 1.22 -23.30 3.05
N LEU A 469 0.50 -23.39 4.16
CA LEU A 469 0.27 -24.66 4.87
C LEU A 469 -0.86 -25.50 4.28
N THR A 470 -1.91 -24.85 3.77
CA THR A 470 -3.04 -25.51 3.12
C THR A 470 -3.32 -24.84 1.79
N LYS A 471 -2.76 -25.42 0.74
CA LYS A 471 -2.81 -24.86 -0.61
C LYS A 471 -4.24 -24.50 -1.04
N ASP A 472 -4.38 -23.30 -1.60
CA ASP A 472 -5.62 -22.70 -2.08
C ASP A 472 -6.66 -22.40 -0.99
N ILE A 473 -6.24 -22.36 0.30
CA ILE A 473 -7.02 -21.83 1.41
C ILE A 473 -6.36 -20.56 1.93
N HIS A 474 -7.02 -19.43 1.77
CA HIS A 474 -6.48 -18.11 2.10
C HIS A 474 -7.39 -17.38 3.08
N LEU A 475 -7.03 -17.42 4.39
CA LEU A 475 -7.89 -16.99 5.50
C LEU A 475 -7.16 -16.13 6.51
N SER A 476 -7.84 -15.10 6.99
CA SER A 476 -7.50 -14.31 8.17
C SER A 476 -7.89 -15.04 9.46
N GLN A 477 -7.38 -14.56 10.61
CA GLN A 477 -7.58 -15.21 11.91
C GLN A 477 -9.06 -15.27 12.36
N ASP A 478 -9.90 -14.36 11.89
CA ASP A 478 -11.35 -14.35 12.07
C ASP A 478 -12.09 -15.30 11.11
N GLY A 479 -11.35 -15.97 10.22
CA GLY A 479 -11.89 -16.83 9.18
C GLY A 479 -12.38 -16.10 7.93
N ALA A 480 -12.28 -14.80 7.85
CA ALA A 480 -12.54 -14.07 6.61
C ALA A 480 -11.55 -14.50 5.52
N PRO A 481 -11.97 -14.64 4.25
CA PRO A 481 -11.03 -14.85 3.17
C PRO A 481 -10.16 -13.61 2.97
N GLY A 482 -8.90 -13.80 2.53
CA GLY A 482 -8.08 -12.70 2.03
C GLY A 482 -8.73 -12.06 0.82
N GLY A 483 -8.75 -10.74 0.77
CA GLY A 483 -9.45 -10.03 -0.29
C GLY A 483 -9.35 -8.50 -0.16
N PHE A 484 -10.26 -7.79 -0.79
CA PHE A 484 -10.26 -6.34 -0.87
C PHE A 484 -11.68 -5.75 -0.86
N GLY A 485 -11.79 -4.51 -0.39
CA GLY A 485 -13.03 -3.73 -0.45
C GLY A 485 -13.26 -3.15 -1.84
N ILE A 486 -14.52 -3.04 -2.25
CA ILE A 486 -14.95 -2.35 -3.47
C ILE A 486 -15.94 -1.27 -3.07
N TRP A 487 -15.57 -0.02 -3.30
CA TRP A 487 -16.40 1.15 -3.04
C TRP A 487 -16.74 1.82 -4.37
N LYS A 488 -18.04 1.88 -4.70
CA LYS A 488 -18.52 2.51 -5.94
C LYS A 488 -19.17 3.82 -5.60
N PHE A 489 -18.66 4.90 -6.18
CA PHE A 489 -19.12 6.26 -5.94
C PHE A 489 -19.95 6.78 -7.10
N ASP A 490 -21.01 7.54 -6.78
CA ASP A 490 -21.83 8.32 -7.71
C ASP A 490 -22.17 9.67 -7.05
N GLY A 491 -21.41 10.70 -7.40
CA GLY A 491 -21.41 11.98 -6.71
C GLY A 491 -20.99 11.82 -5.25
N LYS A 492 -21.88 12.18 -4.31
CA LYS A 492 -21.68 12.02 -2.86
C LYS A 492 -22.17 10.68 -2.30
N ASN A 493 -22.82 9.86 -3.13
CA ASN A 493 -23.33 8.57 -2.71
C ASN A 493 -22.32 7.46 -3.02
N PHE A 494 -22.37 6.38 -2.25
CA PHE A 494 -21.52 5.22 -2.50
C PHE A 494 -22.21 3.92 -2.05
N THR A 495 -21.71 2.81 -2.60
CA THR A 495 -21.99 1.46 -2.13
C THR A 495 -20.67 0.77 -1.79
N GLN A 496 -20.72 -0.13 -0.81
CA GLN A 496 -19.56 -0.93 -0.37
C GLN A 496 -19.88 -2.41 -0.52
N SER A 497 -18.86 -3.18 -0.92
CA SER A 497 -18.88 -4.64 -0.91
C SER A 497 -17.46 -5.16 -0.71
N PHE A 498 -17.33 -6.42 -0.27
CA PHE A 498 -16.06 -7.11 -0.14
C PHE A 498 -15.91 -8.16 -1.24
N GLN A 499 -14.70 -8.28 -1.81
CA GLN A 499 -14.36 -9.29 -2.79
C GLN A 499 -13.28 -10.23 -2.23
N ALA A 500 -13.65 -11.48 -2.02
CA ALA A 500 -12.71 -12.54 -1.65
C ALA A 500 -11.84 -12.93 -2.87
N GLY A 501 -10.52 -13.05 -2.64
CA GLY A 501 -9.60 -13.49 -3.68
C GLY A 501 -9.90 -14.91 -4.17
N GLY A 502 -10.00 -15.11 -5.48
CA GLY A 502 -10.29 -16.39 -6.09
C GLY A 502 -11.72 -16.90 -5.93
N HIS A 503 -12.65 -16.05 -5.49
CA HIS A 503 -14.06 -16.39 -5.34
C HIS A 503 -14.96 -15.44 -6.12
N ASP A 504 -16.22 -15.84 -6.29
CA ASP A 504 -17.26 -14.98 -6.85
C ASP A 504 -17.55 -13.82 -5.89
N ILE A 505 -18.01 -12.66 -6.43
CA ILE A 505 -18.41 -11.50 -5.62
C ILE A 505 -19.56 -11.83 -4.65
N ASP A 506 -20.34 -12.86 -4.94
CA ASP A 506 -21.45 -13.29 -4.10
C ASP A 506 -21.02 -14.18 -2.92
N TYR A 507 -19.73 -14.50 -2.82
CA TYR A 507 -19.17 -15.24 -1.69
C TYR A 507 -18.97 -14.31 -0.49
N GLN A 508 -20.05 -14.09 0.28
CA GLN A 508 -20.08 -13.12 1.40
C GLN A 508 -20.18 -13.77 2.78
N PHE A 509 -20.41 -15.08 2.84
CA PHE A 509 -20.47 -15.82 4.10
C PHE A 509 -20.17 -17.31 3.94
N ARG A 510 -19.91 -18.00 5.02
CA ARG A 510 -19.84 -19.46 5.11
C ARG A 510 -20.75 -19.98 6.21
N ALA A 511 -21.50 -21.04 5.91
CA ALA A 511 -22.33 -21.73 6.88
C ALA A 511 -21.82 -23.14 7.15
N TYR A 512 -21.75 -23.49 8.44
CA TYR A 512 -21.23 -24.74 8.94
C TYR A 512 -22.28 -25.52 9.69
N ASP A 513 -22.39 -26.86 9.41
CA ASP A 513 -23.10 -27.81 10.25
C ASP A 513 -22.17 -28.25 11.40
N ILE A 514 -22.39 -27.72 12.59
CA ILE A 514 -21.51 -27.99 13.74
C ILE A 514 -21.51 -29.46 14.15
N ASN A 515 -22.56 -30.22 13.88
CA ASN A 515 -22.53 -31.66 14.10
C ASN A 515 -21.40 -32.31 13.29
N LYS A 516 -21.14 -31.90 12.06
CA LYS A 516 -20.07 -32.40 11.19
C LYS A 516 -18.72 -31.78 11.48
N VAL A 517 -18.69 -30.49 11.84
CA VAL A 517 -17.46 -29.81 12.29
C VAL A 517 -16.85 -30.51 13.50
N ARG A 518 -17.65 -30.87 14.53
CA ARG A 518 -17.15 -31.51 15.75
C ARG A 518 -16.66 -32.94 15.54
N GLU A 519 -17.20 -33.65 14.54
CA GLU A 519 -16.68 -34.98 14.16
C GLU A 519 -15.26 -34.86 13.59
N TYR A 520 -14.92 -33.72 12.96
CA TYR A 520 -13.62 -33.48 12.35
C TYR A 520 -12.63 -32.83 13.31
N ILE A 521 -13.06 -31.82 14.09
CA ILE A 521 -12.18 -31.03 14.98
C ILE A 521 -12.11 -31.70 16.34
N THR A 522 -11.19 -32.66 16.48
CA THR A 522 -10.86 -33.33 17.77
C THR A 522 -9.53 -32.81 18.31
N PRO A 523 -9.20 -32.98 19.60
CA PRO A 523 -7.91 -32.57 20.16
C PRO A 523 -6.69 -33.11 19.41
N GLU A 524 -6.79 -34.33 18.86
CA GLU A 524 -5.73 -35.03 18.15
C GLU A 524 -5.37 -34.34 16.80
N LEU A 525 -6.31 -33.62 16.17
CA LEU A 525 -6.08 -32.91 14.94
C LEU A 525 -4.94 -31.90 15.07
N GLY A 526 -4.85 -31.22 16.21
CA GLY A 526 -3.76 -30.29 16.53
C GLY A 526 -2.61 -30.93 17.32
N GLY A 527 -2.49 -32.28 17.31
CA GLY A 527 -1.48 -33.02 18.07
C GLY A 527 -1.67 -32.94 19.59
N SER A 528 -2.89 -32.75 20.07
CA SER A 528 -3.22 -32.49 21.49
C SER A 528 -2.50 -31.30 22.11
N HIS A 529 -2.12 -30.30 21.27
CA HIS A 529 -1.44 -29.08 21.73
C HIS A 529 -2.34 -28.26 22.65
N LYS A 530 -1.78 -27.74 23.76
CA LYS A 530 -2.54 -27.00 24.79
C LYS A 530 -3.37 -25.83 24.22
N ASP A 531 -2.80 -25.09 23.26
CA ASP A 531 -3.50 -23.93 22.62
C ASP A 531 -4.56 -24.39 21.60
N PHE A 532 -4.48 -25.64 21.11
CA PHE A 532 -5.48 -26.21 20.20
C PHE A 532 -6.70 -26.77 20.95
N ILE A 533 -6.50 -27.29 22.15
CA ILE A 533 -7.57 -27.88 22.96
C ILE A 533 -8.73 -26.90 23.17
N LYS A 534 -8.44 -25.60 23.33
CA LYS A 534 -9.49 -24.57 23.47
C LYS A 534 -10.42 -24.50 22.25
N PHE A 535 -9.87 -24.66 21.02
CA PHE A 535 -10.66 -24.61 19.79
C PHE A 535 -11.53 -25.85 19.63
N SER A 536 -10.96 -27.05 19.85
CA SER A 536 -11.72 -28.30 19.80
C SER A 536 -12.81 -28.33 20.90
N THR A 537 -12.51 -27.87 22.12
CA THR A 537 -13.50 -27.76 23.21
C THR A 537 -14.61 -26.74 22.82
N ALA A 538 -14.28 -25.60 22.22
CA ALA A 538 -15.28 -24.63 21.79
C ALA A 538 -16.25 -25.24 20.76
N MET A 539 -15.73 -26.03 19.80
CA MET A 539 -16.59 -26.71 18.81
C MET A 539 -17.46 -27.82 19.46
N GLN A 540 -16.93 -28.57 20.42
CA GLN A 540 -17.69 -29.62 21.15
C GLN A 540 -18.81 -29.06 22.03
N ASN A 541 -18.63 -27.85 22.58
CA ASN A 541 -19.59 -27.20 23.47
C ASN A 541 -20.84 -26.62 22.80
N TYR A 542 -20.88 -26.52 21.49
CA TYR A 542 -22.10 -26.08 20.83
C TYR A 542 -23.25 -27.07 21.06
N PRO A 543 -24.50 -26.62 21.22
CA PRO A 543 -25.67 -27.49 21.25
C PRO A 543 -25.73 -28.39 19.99
N ALA A 544 -26.38 -29.54 20.12
CA ALA A 544 -26.65 -30.40 18.97
C ALA A 544 -27.48 -29.60 17.90
N ASN A 545 -27.24 -29.92 16.65
CA ASN A 545 -27.90 -29.30 15.48
C ASN A 545 -27.63 -27.80 15.30
N THR A 546 -26.60 -27.25 15.96
CA THR A 546 -26.18 -25.84 15.74
C THR A 546 -25.68 -25.63 14.30
N ILE A 547 -26.11 -24.54 13.71
CA ILE A 547 -25.58 -23.96 12.48
C ILE A 547 -24.79 -22.74 12.89
N LEU A 548 -23.54 -22.65 12.44
CA LEU A 548 -22.65 -21.51 12.64
C LEU A 548 -22.43 -20.82 11.30
N VAL A 549 -22.66 -19.51 11.22
CA VAL A 549 -22.46 -18.72 10.01
C VAL A 549 -21.44 -17.65 10.28
N ASN A 550 -20.40 -17.58 9.43
CA ASN A 550 -19.39 -16.53 9.41
C ASN A 550 -19.74 -15.54 8.29
N VAL A 551 -20.02 -14.28 8.63
CA VAL A 551 -20.39 -13.20 7.72
C VAL A 551 -19.32 -12.12 7.84
N TRP A 552 -18.24 -12.23 7.07
CA TRP A 552 -16.99 -11.49 7.33
C TRP A 552 -17.06 -9.96 7.19
N ASP A 553 -17.82 -9.40 6.23
CA ASP A 553 -17.99 -7.95 6.10
C ASP A 553 -19.26 -7.43 6.78
N TYR A 554 -19.71 -8.17 7.82
CA TYR A 554 -20.94 -7.83 8.56
C TYR A 554 -20.89 -6.38 9.08
N ASP A 555 -21.99 -5.69 8.87
CA ASP A 555 -22.28 -4.36 9.36
C ASP A 555 -23.60 -4.39 10.14
N PRO A 556 -23.79 -3.56 11.18
CA PRO A 556 -25.05 -3.52 11.93
C PRO A 556 -26.32 -3.29 11.11
N ASP A 557 -26.18 -2.70 9.91
CA ASP A 557 -27.31 -2.50 8.98
C ASP A 557 -27.63 -3.75 8.11
N TRP A 558 -26.81 -4.84 8.25
CA TRP A 558 -27.08 -6.10 7.57
C TRP A 558 -28.04 -6.97 8.38
N THR A 559 -28.81 -7.83 7.68
CA THR A 559 -29.67 -8.82 8.32
C THR A 559 -29.25 -10.24 8.01
N VAL A 560 -29.29 -11.10 9.03
CA VAL A 560 -28.99 -12.53 8.91
C VAL A 560 -30.20 -13.31 9.39
N SER A 561 -30.76 -14.13 8.54
CA SER A 561 -31.90 -15.00 8.86
C SER A 561 -31.62 -16.46 8.51
N MET A 562 -32.23 -17.35 9.23
CA MET A 562 -32.18 -18.80 8.96
C MET A 562 -33.60 -19.38 9.05
N THR A 563 -33.96 -20.18 8.06
CA THR A 563 -35.25 -20.85 8.05
C THR A 563 -35.13 -22.35 7.92
N GLU A 564 -35.93 -23.10 8.64
CA GLU A 564 -36.06 -24.56 8.57
C GLU A 564 -37.52 -24.90 8.13
N ASN A 565 -37.65 -25.59 7.00
CA ASN A 565 -38.99 -25.91 6.42
C ASN A 565 -39.91 -24.69 6.30
N GLY A 566 -39.33 -23.53 5.92
CA GLY A 566 -40.09 -22.27 5.77
C GLY A 566 -40.43 -21.55 7.08
N LYS A 567 -39.97 -22.06 8.25
CA LYS A 567 -40.16 -21.40 9.55
C LYS A 567 -38.82 -20.76 9.99
N GLU A 568 -38.91 -19.54 10.51
CA GLU A 568 -37.77 -18.83 11.04
C GLU A 568 -37.16 -19.54 12.28
N LEU A 569 -35.86 -19.63 12.32
CA LEU A 569 -35.08 -20.04 13.48
C LEU A 569 -34.65 -18.81 14.28
N SER A 570 -34.48 -18.98 15.60
CA SER A 570 -33.95 -17.93 16.46
C SER A 570 -32.44 -17.76 16.17
N VAL A 571 -32.07 -16.71 15.47
CA VAL A 571 -30.68 -16.36 15.14
C VAL A 571 -30.07 -15.53 16.27
N LYS A 572 -28.84 -15.88 16.67
CA LYS A 572 -28.05 -15.16 17.69
C LYS A 572 -26.76 -14.66 17.08
N HIS A 573 -26.44 -13.38 17.27
CA HIS A 573 -25.15 -12.80 16.96
C HIS A 573 -24.16 -13.15 18.07
N VAL A 574 -23.01 -13.72 17.72
CA VAL A 574 -22.02 -14.27 18.68
C VAL A 574 -20.58 -13.95 18.25
N ALA A 575 -19.66 -13.98 19.21
CA ALA A 575 -18.25 -14.08 18.91
C ALA A 575 -17.84 -15.57 18.88
N ALA A 576 -17.17 -15.99 17.81
CA ALA A 576 -16.80 -17.39 17.60
C ALA A 576 -15.46 -17.55 16.89
N TYR A 577 -14.91 -18.77 16.95
CA TYR A 577 -13.76 -19.21 16.15
C TYR A 577 -14.23 -19.80 14.82
N ASP A 578 -13.50 -19.50 13.74
CA ASP A 578 -13.83 -20.08 12.43
C ASP A 578 -13.36 -21.54 12.29
N PRO A 579 -14.26 -22.49 12.01
CA PRO A 579 -13.92 -23.91 11.84
C PRO A 579 -12.91 -24.17 10.72
N LEU A 580 -13.01 -23.47 9.59
CA LEU A 580 -12.10 -23.67 8.47
C LEU A 580 -10.69 -23.21 8.83
N HIS A 581 -10.53 -22.06 9.49
CA HIS A 581 -9.24 -21.60 9.97
C HIS A 581 -8.62 -22.55 11.01
N ILE A 582 -9.45 -23.09 11.91
CA ILE A 582 -8.98 -24.10 12.91
C ILE A 582 -8.29 -25.25 12.19
N VAL A 583 -8.89 -25.77 11.14
CA VAL A 583 -8.38 -26.94 10.42
C VAL A 583 -7.25 -26.57 9.46
N ALA A 584 -7.40 -25.51 8.70
CA ALA A 584 -6.47 -25.17 7.63
C ALA A 584 -5.15 -24.56 8.13
N LEU A 585 -5.17 -23.84 9.25
CA LEU A 585 -3.99 -23.13 9.75
C LEU A 585 -3.68 -23.46 11.22
N SER A 586 -4.65 -23.36 12.15
CA SER A 586 -4.35 -23.54 13.57
C SER A 586 -3.88 -24.96 13.91
N ALA A 587 -4.51 -25.99 13.34
CA ALA A 587 -4.14 -27.38 13.58
C ALA A 587 -2.70 -27.72 13.10
N PRO A 588 -2.32 -27.44 11.82
CA PRO A 588 -0.96 -27.69 11.37
C PRO A 588 0.09 -26.94 12.19
N ARG A 589 -0.17 -25.68 12.56
CA ARG A 589 0.77 -24.88 13.35
C ARG A 589 0.93 -25.41 14.77
N CYS A 590 -0.16 -25.78 15.45
CA CYS A 590 -0.10 -26.38 16.77
C CYS A 590 0.63 -27.71 16.72
N LYS A 591 0.35 -28.55 15.72
CA LYS A 591 1.00 -29.85 15.55
C LYS A 591 2.51 -29.75 15.36
N SER A 592 2.98 -28.69 14.68
CA SER A 592 4.40 -28.47 14.41
C SER A 592 5.13 -27.69 15.51
N ALA A 593 4.44 -27.03 16.42
CA ALA A 593 5.04 -26.10 17.40
C ALA A 593 5.69 -26.78 18.62
N GLY A 594 5.50 -28.10 18.82
CA GLY A 594 5.95 -28.77 20.02
C GLY A 594 5.27 -28.20 21.28
N SER A 595 6.02 -27.65 22.22
CA SER A 595 5.49 -27.00 23.44
C SER A 595 5.32 -25.49 23.34
N GLY A 596 5.80 -24.86 22.27
CA GLY A 596 5.74 -23.41 22.08
C GLY A 596 4.34 -22.94 21.66
N THR A 597 4.00 -21.67 21.91
CA THR A 597 2.74 -21.08 21.42
C THR A 597 2.92 -20.60 19.98
N PRO A 598 2.25 -21.21 18.99
CA PRO A 598 2.36 -20.75 17.61
C PRO A 598 1.64 -19.42 17.40
N SER A 599 2.19 -18.56 16.53
CA SER A 599 1.54 -17.35 16.08
C SER A 599 0.42 -17.65 15.07
N PHE A 600 -0.45 -16.66 14.84
CA PHE A 600 -1.49 -16.65 13.80
C PHE A 600 -2.56 -17.74 13.97
N LEU A 601 -2.85 -18.15 15.19
CA LEU A 601 -3.99 -19.01 15.48
C LEU A 601 -5.30 -18.24 15.32
N THR A 602 -6.40 -18.95 15.08
CA THR A 602 -7.73 -18.33 14.98
C THR A 602 -8.08 -17.53 16.25
N THR A 603 -8.78 -16.43 16.04
CA THR A 603 -9.30 -15.56 17.11
C THR A 603 -10.82 -15.64 17.19
N SER A 604 -11.38 -15.41 18.38
CA SER A 604 -12.83 -15.27 18.53
C SER A 604 -13.25 -13.89 18.06
N TRP A 605 -14.09 -13.82 17.03
CA TRP A 605 -14.45 -12.56 16.37
C TRP A 605 -15.96 -12.38 16.25
N PRO A 606 -16.51 -11.13 16.28
CA PRO A 606 -17.95 -10.89 16.44
C PRO A 606 -18.75 -10.80 15.14
N HIS A 607 -18.36 -11.45 14.07
CA HIS A 607 -19.17 -11.48 12.84
C HIS A 607 -19.78 -12.86 12.56
N PHE A 608 -20.08 -13.59 13.65
CA PHE A 608 -20.70 -14.91 13.57
C PHE A 608 -22.14 -14.91 14.04
N PHE A 609 -22.92 -15.83 13.47
CA PHE A 609 -24.31 -16.03 13.80
C PHE A 609 -24.59 -17.51 14.03
N THR A 610 -25.45 -17.83 14.99
CA THR A 610 -25.86 -19.19 15.28
C THR A 610 -27.36 -19.34 15.32
N ALA A 611 -27.84 -20.50 14.87
CA ALA A 611 -29.19 -20.99 15.13
C ALA A 611 -29.16 -22.49 15.41
N THR A 612 -30.19 -23.02 16.06
CA THR A 612 -30.33 -24.46 16.33
C THR A 612 -31.50 -25.00 15.54
N ALA A 613 -31.24 -25.96 14.65
CA ALA A 613 -32.26 -26.65 13.90
C ALA A 613 -32.92 -27.74 14.72
N SER A 614 -34.13 -28.16 14.37
CA SER A 614 -34.88 -29.17 15.10
C SER A 614 -34.38 -30.58 14.91
N SER A 615 -33.66 -30.85 13.81
CA SER A 615 -33.16 -32.17 13.43
C SER A 615 -31.76 -32.09 12.81
N PRO A 616 -30.92 -33.14 12.94
CA PRO A 616 -29.64 -33.19 12.23
C PRO A 616 -29.76 -33.35 10.71
N ASN A 617 -30.94 -33.73 10.21
CA ASN A 617 -31.19 -34.02 8.80
C ASN A 617 -32.09 -32.99 8.11
N SER A 618 -32.48 -31.93 8.82
CA SER A 618 -33.34 -30.87 8.23
C SER A 618 -32.58 -29.96 7.29
N THR A 619 -33.22 -29.55 6.22
CA THR A 619 -32.70 -28.51 5.34
C THR A 619 -32.91 -27.13 5.98
N VAL A 620 -31.86 -26.33 6.01
CA VAL A 620 -31.88 -24.96 6.51
C VAL A 620 -31.45 -24.01 5.39
N VAL A 621 -32.23 -22.94 5.20
CA VAL A 621 -31.85 -21.86 4.30
C VAL A 621 -31.27 -20.72 5.14
N VAL A 622 -30.02 -20.36 4.85
CA VAL A 622 -29.34 -19.20 5.43
C VAL A 622 -29.43 -18.04 4.43
N SER A 623 -29.91 -16.90 4.87
CA SER A 623 -30.00 -15.68 4.05
C SER A 623 -29.31 -14.52 4.76
N VAL A 624 -28.41 -13.84 4.03
CA VAL A 624 -27.66 -12.66 4.49
C VAL A 624 -27.99 -11.53 3.54
N THR A 625 -28.55 -10.44 4.04
CA THR A 625 -28.88 -9.26 3.24
C THR A 625 -27.97 -8.10 3.65
N ASP A 626 -27.21 -7.55 2.70
CA ASP A 626 -26.31 -6.43 2.94
C ASP A 626 -27.05 -5.08 3.04
N ARG A 627 -26.32 -4.01 3.39
CA ARG A 627 -26.85 -2.64 3.51
C ARG A 627 -27.41 -2.09 2.18
N ASN A 628 -27.02 -2.64 1.03
CA ASN A 628 -27.48 -2.24 -0.28
C ASN A 628 -28.76 -2.98 -0.69
N GLY A 629 -29.28 -3.88 0.17
CA GLY A 629 -30.47 -4.69 -0.05
C GLY A 629 -30.23 -5.96 -0.88
N LYS A 630 -28.97 -6.29 -1.22
CA LYS A 630 -28.64 -7.54 -1.91
C LYS A 630 -28.65 -8.71 -0.93
N THR A 631 -29.36 -9.79 -1.29
CA THR A 631 -29.45 -11.00 -0.47
C THR A 631 -28.62 -12.12 -1.07
N TYR A 632 -27.78 -12.71 -0.22
CA TYR A 632 -26.96 -13.89 -0.48
C TYR A 632 -27.58 -15.08 0.24
N THR A 633 -27.71 -16.23 -0.41
CA THR A 633 -28.44 -17.37 0.14
C THR A 633 -27.70 -18.68 -0.03
N GLU A 634 -27.66 -19.48 1.01
CA GLU A 634 -27.20 -20.88 0.96
C GLU A 634 -28.32 -21.82 1.44
N THR A 635 -28.68 -22.82 0.64
CA THR A 635 -29.53 -23.94 1.07
C THR A 635 -28.65 -25.05 1.60
N MET A 636 -28.60 -25.19 2.92
CA MET A 636 -27.83 -26.22 3.63
C MET A 636 -28.64 -27.49 3.75
N ASN A 637 -28.39 -28.47 2.90
CA ASN A 637 -28.92 -29.82 3.05
C ASN A 637 -28.08 -30.57 4.13
N ARG A 638 -28.70 -30.89 5.26
CA ARG A 638 -28.03 -31.52 6.39
C ARG A 638 -28.25 -33.02 6.41
N PRO A 639 -27.28 -33.82 6.86
CA PRO A 639 -25.98 -33.41 7.39
C PRO A 639 -25.06 -32.86 6.29
N LYS A 640 -24.58 -31.62 6.46
CA LYS A 640 -23.59 -31.01 5.55
C LYS A 640 -22.18 -31.44 5.99
N ALA A 641 -21.50 -32.24 5.19
CA ALA A 641 -20.14 -32.66 5.47
C ALA A 641 -19.20 -31.44 5.60
N PHE A 642 -18.23 -31.55 6.50
CA PHE A 642 -17.14 -30.58 6.61
C PHE A 642 -15.92 -31.11 5.85
N ASN A 643 -15.68 -30.56 4.65
CA ASN A 643 -14.58 -30.98 3.79
C ASN A 643 -13.81 -29.72 3.33
N ILE A 644 -12.50 -29.67 3.64
CA ILE A 644 -11.63 -28.54 3.30
C ILE A 644 -11.61 -28.27 1.79
N ALA A 645 -11.70 -29.31 0.96
CA ALA A 645 -11.65 -29.16 -0.50
C ALA A 645 -12.78 -28.29 -1.06
N ASP A 646 -13.92 -28.23 -0.37
CA ASP A 646 -15.09 -27.44 -0.82
C ASP A 646 -14.90 -25.92 -0.63
N TYR A 647 -13.89 -25.51 0.14
CA TYR A 647 -13.59 -24.12 0.49
C TYR A 647 -12.36 -23.56 -0.21
N LYS A 648 -11.73 -24.33 -1.10
CA LYS A 648 -10.54 -23.89 -1.83
C LYS A 648 -10.86 -22.77 -2.81
N ASN A 649 -9.97 -21.81 -2.91
CA ASN A 649 -9.98 -20.78 -3.95
C ASN A 649 -9.94 -21.46 -5.33
N LYS A 650 -10.74 -20.95 -6.26
CA LYS A 650 -10.87 -21.47 -7.63
C LYS A 650 -9.87 -20.83 -8.59
#